data_0062a81e6af33ea204fb3a513a3a5946
#
_entry.id   0062a81e6af33ea204fb3a513a3a5946
#
_cell.length_a   1.000
_cell.length_b   1.000
_cell.length_c   1.000
_cell.angle_alpha   90.00
_cell.angle_beta   90.00
_cell.angle_gamma   90.00
#
_symmetry.space_group_name_H-M   'P 1'
#
loop_
_entity.id
_entity.type
_entity.pdbx_description
1 polymer ?
#
loop_
_entity_poly.entity_id
_entity_poly.type
_entity_poly.pdbx_seq_one_letter_code
_entity_poly.pdbx_strand_id
1 'polypeptide(L)'
;MGVIPMDDKSYLAYVNAKAYCFNHADFNFDARYIFEMELDDTEFLAKYILHVSKRKGLTQTDGFWGDNINSVSIVCGQNGAGKTSFFRLMTNNIGSGLTAMNGEFICYIVYHSGVYIVFTNTTRLEIEQSAAGDIVILTEKEYYKTLSKHNSYKPPFDNRRFWENIIFFSNHFGTMGIRDDDYIINVSKDVEIGKVINNIETIDKLKKVSLQSIYKYNQNLKLFRYSNDEAFKMMASNCKVSLPNLLKFTINANADYDAFLDDEKFPNKKWIGKPRYDIYTYADRDYEYEAAINRFSAYLMIDLLKRKVISEGVFQNFSDVLSNSPDKIGLEIALEILNECSNAQIEIWKQCFTFILNKSKNDRERFVLNWQLEDEFCCRWNKDDTELIAKLLSLGNEYSFVSFELVGSEINGHYSSGEESKLLIFLSMYEALKKVEMQHEGNSNNIIILLDEIDAFFHPKYQINIISELLEVISKGFEKYNIQIIIASNTPLELSDIPSSNIIYLQDGKTIKNQNNIVTFGSNVCSLMKNQFFINTTMGAFAKRKIDEVIRFLSDDNYTDINKEDAAYIISIIGEPIVKRKLQEMYEERFPFDNTTDEEKVKYYKNRVQELQEKIRNKQKIDDSTLNSLEDILQKLLDIVKNVKE
;
A
#
# COMPACT_ATOMS: atom_id res chain seq x y z
N MET A 1 8.11 -1.68 -50.20
CA MET A 1 8.26 -1.72 -48.76
C MET A 1 8.18 -0.28 -48.29
N GLY A 2 7.05 0.12 -47.76
CA GLY A 2 6.83 1.48 -47.27
C GLY A 2 7.73 1.77 -46.07
N VAL A 3 8.14 3.04 -45.97
CA VAL A 3 8.81 3.57 -44.78
C VAL A 3 7.90 3.30 -43.59
N ILE A 4 8.36 2.49 -42.63
CA ILE A 4 7.66 2.28 -41.34
C ILE A 4 7.56 3.66 -40.68
N PRO A 5 6.36 4.15 -40.36
CA PRO A 5 6.22 5.41 -39.65
C PRO A 5 7.01 5.31 -38.35
N MET A 6 7.83 6.30 -38.04
CA MET A 6 8.51 6.41 -36.75
C MET A 6 7.50 6.82 -35.66
N ASP A 7 6.59 5.92 -35.34
CA ASP A 7 5.85 5.99 -34.09
C ASP A 7 6.67 5.15 -33.09
N ASP A 8 7.49 5.81 -32.28
CA ASP A 8 8.46 5.17 -31.37
C ASP A 8 7.80 4.42 -30.20
N LYS A 9 6.51 4.10 -30.31
CA LYS A 9 5.78 3.38 -29.27
C LYS A 9 6.18 1.92 -29.21
N SER A 10 6.70 1.53 -28.06
CA SER A 10 6.97 0.13 -27.74
C SER A 10 6.31 -0.28 -26.44
N TYR A 11 5.83 -1.51 -26.39
CA TYR A 11 5.35 -2.12 -25.15
C TYR A 11 5.50 -3.63 -25.22
N LEU A 12 5.57 -4.25 -24.04
CA LEU A 12 5.55 -5.69 -23.90
C LEU A 12 4.14 -6.22 -24.17
N ALA A 13 3.99 -7.05 -25.21
CA ALA A 13 2.70 -7.58 -25.62
C ALA A 13 2.37 -8.93 -24.97
N TYR A 14 3.41 -9.76 -24.71
CA TYR A 14 3.22 -11.10 -24.20
C TYR A 14 4.49 -11.65 -23.54
N VAL A 15 4.29 -12.53 -22.55
CA VAL A 15 5.33 -13.37 -21.95
C VAL A 15 4.79 -14.77 -21.73
N ASN A 16 5.57 -15.79 -22.10
CA ASN A 16 5.40 -17.17 -21.61
C ASN A 16 6.68 -17.63 -20.94
N ALA A 17 6.55 -18.25 -19.80
CA ALA A 17 7.70 -18.71 -19.06
C ALA A 17 7.50 -20.10 -18.43
N LYS A 18 8.58 -20.91 -18.50
CA LYS A 18 8.83 -22.05 -17.64
C LYS A 18 10.06 -21.73 -16.81
N ALA A 19 9.90 -20.93 -15.77
CA ALA A 19 10.94 -20.42 -14.91
C ALA A 19 10.35 -20.03 -13.55
N TYR A 20 11.13 -19.97 -12.50
CA TYR A 20 10.68 -19.70 -11.14
C TYR A 20 9.58 -20.68 -10.70
N CYS A 21 8.39 -20.18 -10.36
CA CYS A 21 7.22 -20.98 -10.02
C CYS A 21 6.30 -21.29 -11.23
N PHE A 22 6.64 -20.76 -12.42
CA PHE A 22 5.79 -20.89 -13.60
C PHE A 22 6.07 -22.19 -14.37
N ASN A 23 5.01 -22.76 -14.93
CA ASN A 23 5.07 -23.88 -15.84
C ASN A 23 4.28 -23.55 -17.10
N HIS A 24 4.93 -22.89 -18.06
CA HIS A 24 4.36 -22.36 -19.28
C HIS A 24 3.13 -21.44 -19.05
N ALA A 25 3.32 -20.45 -18.20
CA ALA A 25 2.27 -19.45 -17.91
C ALA A 25 2.27 -18.35 -18.99
N ASP A 26 1.09 -18.06 -19.55
CA ASP A 26 0.85 -17.07 -20.60
C ASP A 26 0.40 -15.73 -20.04
N PHE A 27 1.23 -14.71 -20.12
CA PHE A 27 0.91 -13.35 -19.69
C PHE A 27 0.63 -12.47 -20.92
N ASN A 28 -0.64 -12.14 -21.15
CA ASN A 28 -1.08 -11.33 -22.28
C ASN A 28 -1.35 -9.90 -21.88
N PHE A 29 -0.59 -8.95 -22.41
CA PHE A 29 -0.71 -7.52 -22.17
C PHE A 29 -1.27 -6.74 -23.37
N ASP A 30 -1.35 -7.36 -24.54
CA ASP A 30 -1.90 -6.73 -25.75
C ASP A 30 -3.43 -6.65 -25.70
N ALA A 31 -3.99 -5.46 -25.97
CA ALA A 31 -5.42 -5.24 -25.99
C ALA A 31 -6.09 -5.76 -27.27
N ARG A 32 -5.35 -6.01 -28.36
CA ARG A 32 -5.84 -6.34 -29.70
C ARG A 32 -5.72 -7.82 -30.03
N TYR A 33 -4.66 -8.48 -29.52
CA TYR A 33 -4.34 -9.87 -29.84
C TYR A 33 -4.18 -10.72 -28.60
N ILE A 34 -4.39 -12.01 -28.75
CA ILE A 34 -4.14 -13.05 -27.75
C ILE A 34 -3.03 -13.93 -28.28
N PHE A 35 -2.03 -14.15 -27.46
CA PHE A 35 -0.90 -15.02 -27.72
C PHE A 35 -0.98 -16.21 -26.74
N GLU A 36 -0.83 -17.43 -27.26
CA GLU A 36 -0.87 -18.65 -26.47
C GLU A 36 0.24 -19.58 -26.93
N MET A 37 1.02 -20.10 -25.98
CA MET A 37 2.10 -21.02 -26.25
C MET A 37 1.66 -22.44 -26.03
N GLU A 38 1.80 -23.29 -27.04
CA GLU A 38 1.59 -24.73 -26.96
C GLU A 38 2.92 -25.45 -27.02
N LEU A 39 3.10 -26.44 -26.16
CA LEU A 39 4.25 -27.36 -26.18
C LEU A 39 3.82 -28.65 -26.89
N ASP A 40 4.36 -28.89 -28.08
CA ASP A 40 4.24 -30.16 -28.78
C ASP A 40 5.40 -31.07 -28.43
N ASP A 41 5.15 -32.06 -27.58
CA ASP A 41 6.10 -33.07 -27.11
C ASP A 41 5.93 -34.45 -27.83
N THR A 42 5.17 -34.49 -28.91
CA THR A 42 4.97 -35.72 -29.69
C THR A 42 6.20 -36.15 -30.46
N GLU A 43 7.13 -35.25 -30.74
CA GLU A 43 8.43 -35.51 -31.37
C GLU A 43 9.54 -35.76 -30.31
N PHE A 44 10.63 -36.42 -30.73
CA PHE A 44 11.83 -36.68 -29.89
C PHE A 44 12.42 -35.45 -29.26
N LEU A 45 12.20 -34.27 -29.87
CA LEU A 45 12.61 -32.97 -29.33
C LEU A 45 11.40 -32.06 -29.35
N ALA A 46 10.98 -31.62 -28.17
CA ALA A 46 9.85 -30.74 -27.99
C ALA A 46 9.90 -29.48 -28.89
N LYS A 47 8.78 -29.15 -29.51
CA LYS A 47 8.55 -28.00 -30.40
C LYS A 47 7.59 -27.06 -29.68
N TYR A 48 7.82 -25.78 -29.81
CA TYR A 48 6.91 -24.75 -29.29
C TYR A 48 6.12 -24.13 -30.43
N ILE A 49 4.82 -24.01 -30.24
CA ILE A 49 3.89 -23.42 -31.21
C ILE A 49 3.26 -22.18 -30.57
N LEU A 50 3.51 -21.02 -31.16
CA LEU A 50 2.90 -19.76 -30.74
C LEU A 50 1.63 -19.53 -31.58
N HIS A 51 0.47 -19.69 -30.96
CA HIS A 51 -0.82 -19.36 -31.57
C HIS A 51 -1.13 -17.87 -31.37
N VAL A 52 -1.53 -17.20 -32.46
CA VAL A 52 -1.87 -15.77 -32.42
C VAL A 52 -3.27 -15.60 -32.96
N SER A 53 -4.15 -15.01 -32.17
CA SER A 53 -5.54 -14.77 -32.52
C SER A 53 -5.97 -13.33 -32.18
N LYS A 54 -6.87 -12.77 -32.98
CA LYS A 54 -7.44 -11.43 -32.72
C LYS A 54 -8.48 -11.53 -31.59
N ARG A 55 -8.44 -10.59 -30.66
CA ARG A 55 -9.47 -10.51 -29.60
C ARG A 55 -10.82 -10.21 -30.24
N LYS A 56 -11.86 -10.92 -29.77
CA LYS A 56 -13.25 -10.71 -30.23
C LYS A 56 -13.83 -9.46 -29.54
N GLY A 57 -14.58 -8.67 -30.28
CA GLY A 57 -15.27 -7.49 -29.78
C GLY A 57 -14.54 -6.17 -30.08
N LEU A 58 -14.94 -5.10 -29.39
CA LEU A 58 -14.31 -3.79 -29.50
C LEU A 58 -12.95 -3.81 -28.81
N THR A 59 -11.95 -3.32 -29.51
CA THR A 59 -10.60 -3.13 -28.95
C THR A 59 -10.47 -1.78 -28.28
N GLN A 60 -9.61 -1.71 -27.29
CA GLN A 60 -9.29 -0.46 -26.60
C GLN A 60 -8.76 0.57 -27.62
N THR A 61 -9.26 1.81 -27.53
CA THR A 61 -8.81 2.92 -28.36
C THR A 61 -7.49 3.47 -27.86
N ASP A 62 -6.66 4.01 -28.76
CA ASP A 62 -5.46 4.73 -28.40
C ASP A 62 -5.84 5.94 -27.50
N GLY A 63 -5.01 6.22 -26.48
CA GLY A 63 -5.28 7.29 -25.53
C GLY A 63 -6.31 6.98 -24.44
N PHE A 64 -6.81 5.74 -24.33
CA PHE A 64 -7.76 5.35 -23.26
C PHE A 64 -7.23 5.63 -21.84
N TRP A 65 -5.93 5.45 -21.63
CA TRP A 65 -5.27 5.67 -20.34
C TRP A 65 -4.65 7.07 -20.20
N GLY A 66 -4.68 7.88 -21.24
CA GLY A 66 -3.99 9.16 -21.39
C GLY A 66 -3.03 9.15 -22.57
N ASP A 67 -2.49 10.33 -22.92
CA ASP A 67 -1.75 10.51 -24.17
C ASP A 67 -0.43 9.72 -24.22
N ASN A 68 0.21 9.55 -23.07
CA ASN A 68 1.55 8.94 -22.96
C ASN A 68 1.54 7.58 -22.24
N ILE A 69 0.38 7.04 -21.86
CA ILE A 69 0.25 5.71 -21.24
C ILE A 69 -0.27 4.73 -22.28
N ASN A 70 0.58 3.83 -22.74
CA ASN A 70 0.24 2.85 -23.77
C ASN A 70 -0.68 1.74 -23.27
N SER A 71 -0.39 1.22 -22.08
CA SER A 71 -1.24 0.18 -21.46
C SER A 71 -1.11 0.16 -19.95
N VAL A 72 -2.19 -0.26 -19.29
CA VAL A 72 -2.22 -0.58 -17.86
C VAL A 72 -2.77 -1.98 -17.73
N SER A 73 -2.05 -2.85 -17.03
CA SER A 73 -2.44 -4.23 -16.80
C SER A 73 -2.28 -4.62 -15.34
N ILE A 74 -3.17 -5.49 -14.86
CA ILE A 74 -3.08 -6.05 -13.50
C ILE A 74 -2.80 -7.55 -13.56
N VAL A 75 -1.80 -8.00 -12.81
CA VAL A 75 -1.56 -9.41 -12.49
C VAL A 75 -2.17 -9.65 -11.11
N CYS A 76 -3.27 -10.37 -11.10
CA CYS A 76 -4.10 -10.61 -9.93
C CYS A 76 -4.02 -12.08 -9.49
N GLY A 77 -3.97 -12.35 -8.18
CA GLY A 77 -3.95 -13.72 -7.65
C GLY A 77 -3.78 -13.74 -6.14
N GLN A 78 -4.05 -14.88 -5.53
CA GLN A 78 -3.85 -15.08 -4.10
C GLN A 78 -2.38 -14.91 -3.68
N ASN A 79 -2.15 -14.79 -2.36
CA ASN A 79 -0.80 -14.78 -1.83
C ASN A 79 -0.09 -16.10 -2.20
N GLY A 80 1.15 -15.99 -2.68
CA GLY A 80 1.92 -17.13 -3.15
C GLY A 80 1.63 -17.56 -4.60
N ALA A 81 0.69 -16.94 -5.32
CA ALA A 81 0.36 -17.30 -6.71
C ALA A 81 1.50 -17.06 -7.72
N GLY A 82 2.53 -16.27 -7.35
CA GLY A 82 3.70 -16.00 -8.20
C GLY A 82 3.82 -14.56 -8.73
N LYS A 83 3.02 -13.61 -8.23
CA LYS A 83 3.04 -12.20 -8.69
C LYS A 83 4.43 -11.56 -8.62
N THR A 84 5.07 -11.62 -7.45
CA THR A 84 6.44 -11.10 -7.28
C THR A 84 7.47 -11.89 -8.10
N SER A 85 7.25 -13.20 -8.32
CA SER A 85 8.09 -14.03 -9.21
C SER A 85 7.97 -13.56 -10.67
N PHE A 86 6.81 -13.09 -11.10
CA PHE A 86 6.64 -12.47 -12.41
C PHE A 86 7.49 -11.19 -12.53
N PHE A 87 7.52 -10.34 -11.52
CA PHE A 87 8.37 -9.14 -11.56
C PHE A 87 9.87 -9.48 -11.55
N ARG A 88 10.27 -10.53 -10.83
CA ARG A 88 11.64 -11.05 -10.95
C ARG A 88 11.97 -11.53 -12.36
N LEU A 89 11.04 -12.23 -12.99
CA LEU A 89 11.19 -12.64 -14.39
C LEU A 89 11.36 -11.43 -15.31
N MET A 90 10.55 -10.39 -15.14
CA MET A 90 10.62 -9.16 -15.92
C MET A 90 11.97 -8.45 -15.75
N THR A 91 12.43 -8.28 -14.53
CA THR A 91 13.65 -7.53 -14.24
C THR A 91 14.92 -8.33 -14.53
N ASN A 92 14.96 -9.60 -14.14
CA ASN A 92 16.20 -10.38 -14.21
C ASN A 92 16.43 -11.06 -15.56
N ASN A 93 15.37 -11.42 -16.28
CA ASN A 93 15.47 -12.17 -17.53
C ASN A 93 15.11 -11.31 -18.75
N ILE A 94 14.01 -10.58 -18.71
CA ILE A 94 13.57 -9.75 -19.85
C ILE A 94 14.35 -8.43 -19.89
N GLY A 95 14.53 -7.79 -18.73
CA GLY A 95 15.29 -6.54 -18.62
C GLY A 95 16.76 -6.66 -19.02
N SER A 96 17.42 -7.74 -18.65
CA SER A 96 18.85 -7.95 -18.89
C SER A 96 19.19 -8.74 -20.15
N GLY A 97 18.20 -9.00 -21.01
CA GLY A 97 18.34 -9.90 -22.17
C GLY A 97 18.28 -11.37 -21.75
N LEU A 98 17.67 -12.21 -22.58
CA LEU A 98 17.35 -13.62 -22.34
C LEU A 98 18.47 -14.47 -21.71
N THR A 99 18.75 -14.25 -20.44
CA THR A 99 19.66 -15.08 -19.66
C THR A 99 18.84 -16.17 -18.97
N ALA A 100 18.50 -17.22 -19.71
CA ALA A 100 17.85 -18.39 -19.13
C ALA A 100 18.88 -19.35 -18.57
N MET A 101 18.64 -19.89 -17.37
CA MET A 101 19.41 -20.99 -16.82
C MET A 101 19.05 -22.30 -17.53
N ASN A 102 19.89 -23.33 -17.43
CA ASN A 102 19.65 -24.62 -18.06
C ASN A 102 18.28 -25.21 -17.65
N GLY A 103 17.43 -25.48 -18.64
CA GLY A 103 16.10 -26.06 -18.44
C GLY A 103 14.95 -25.04 -18.30
N GLU A 104 15.25 -23.76 -18.31
CA GLU A 104 14.24 -22.71 -18.35
C GLU A 104 13.85 -22.39 -19.80
N PHE A 105 12.57 -22.09 -20.00
CA PHE A 105 12.03 -21.58 -21.26
C PHE A 105 11.46 -20.20 -21.03
N ILE A 106 11.84 -19.24 -21.86
CA ILE A 106 11.30 -17.88 -21.85
C ILE A 106 11.04 -17.44 -23.28
N CYS A 107 9.82 -16.99 -23.51
CA CYS A 107 9.44 -16.33 -24.76
C CYS A 107 8.71 -15.03 -24.40
N TYR A 108 9.08 -13.93 -25.03
CA TYR A 108 8.34 -12.69 -24.88
C TYR A 108 8.20 -11.99 -26.24
N ILE A 109 7.15 -11.19 -26.36
CA ILE A 109 6.81 -10.47 -27.59
C ILE A 109 6.74 -8.98 -27.27
N VAL A 110 7.46 -8.19 -28.04
CA VAL A 110 7.44 -6.73 -27.98
C VAL A 110 6.69 -6.20 -29.19
N TYR A 111 5.73 -5.34 -28.97
CA TYR A 111 5.20 -4.48 -30.02
C TYR A 111 6.10 -3.28 -30.20
N HIS A 112 6.51 -3.00 -31.42
CA HIS A 112 7.31 -1.82 -31.77
C HIS A 112 6.92 -1.30 -33.13
N SER A 113 6.45 -0.07 -33.23
CA SER A 113 6.19 0.63 -34.50
C SER A 113 5.38 -0.19 -35.51
N GLY A 114 4.31 -0.84 -35.08
CA GLY A 114 3.44 -1.63 -35.95
C GLY A 114 3.83 -3.09 -36.16
N VAL A 115 4.94 -3.55 -35.57
CA VAL A 115 5.46 -4.90 -35.70
C VAL A 115 5.52 -5.60 -34.36
N TYR A 116 5.22 -6.89 -34.31
CA TYR A 116 5.44 -7.73 -33.14
C TYR A 116 6.75 -8.50 -33.32
N ILE A 117 7.65 -8.38 -32.34
CA ILE A 117 8.97 -8.99 -32.37
C ILE A 117 9.04 -10.06 -31.29
N VAL A 118 9.32 -11.29 -31.70
CA VAL A 118 9.38 -12.45 -30.83
C VAL A 118 10.80 -12.74 -30.39
N PHE A 119 11.03 -12.72 -29.09
CA PHE A 119 12.28 -13.09 -28.41
C PHE A 119 12.09 -14.43 -27.70
N THR A 120 13.00 -15.37 -27.89
CA THR A 120 12.94 -16.67 -27.22
C THR A 120 14.30 -17.30 -27.11
N ASN A 121 14.50 -18.08 -26.07
CA ASN A 121 15.72 -18.88 -25.88
C ASN A 121 15.66 -20.27 -26.55
N THR A 122 14.58 -20.60 -27.30
CA THR A 122 14.48 -21.82 -28.08
C THR A 122 14.74 -21.58 -29.56
N THR A 123 15.31 -22.55 -30.24
CA THR A 123 15.46 -22.55 -31.71
C THR A 123 14.32 -23.22 -32.44
N ARG A 124 13.35 -23.80 -31.71
CA ARG A 124 12.25 -24.59 -32.24
C ARG A 124 10.91 -23.94 -31.91
N LEU A 125 10.73 -22.73 -32.42
CA LEU A 125 9.48 -22.01 -32.32
C LEU A 125 8.82 -21.94 -33.70
N GLU A 126 7.57 -22.36 -33.78
CA GLU A 126 6.68 -22.15 -34.93
C GLU A 126 5.59 -21.14 -34.59
N ILE A 127 5.22 -20.28 -35.53
CA ILE A 127 4.22 -19.24 -35.31
C ILE A 127 3.02 -19.52 -36.17
N GLU A 128 1.87 -19.80 -35.55
CA GLU A 128 0.59 -20.00 -36.22
C GLU A 128 -0.31 -18.77 -36.02
N GLN A 129 -0.69 -18.14 -37.13
CA GLN A 129 -1.55 -16.96 -37.13
C GLN A 129 -2.95 -17.35 -37.61
N SER A 130 -3.95 -17.30 -36.74
CA SER A 130 -5.36 -17.49 -37.12
C SER A 130 -6.00 -16.24 -37.71
N ALA A 131 -5.37 -15.07 -37.57
CA ALA A 131 -5.77 -13.78 -38.15
C ALA A 131 -4.92 -13.48 -39.38
N ALA A 132 -5.23 -14.10 -40.51
CA ALA A 132 -4.50 -13.90 -41.75
C ALA A 132 -4.55 -12.42 -42.19
N GLY A 133 -3.43 -11.75 -42.24
CA GLY A 133 -3.17 -10.53 -42.96
C GLY A 133 -3.07 -9.22 -42.19
N ASP A 134 -3.50 -9.15 -40.92
CA ASP A 134 -3.58 -7.85 -40.22
C ASP A 134 -2.32 -7.47 -39.40
N ILE A 135 -1.42 -8.40 -39.13
CA ILE A 135 -0.24 -8.13 -38.28
C ILE A 135 1.06 -8.68 -38.89
N VAL A 136 2.13 -7.96 -38.64
CA VAL A 136 3.48 -8.40 -38.97
C VAL A 136 4.14 -8.93 -37.71
N ILE A 137 4.47 -10.22 -37.72
CA ILE A 137 5.22 -10.88 -36.62
C ILE A 137 6.58 -11.27 -37.18
N LEU A 138 7.63 -10.85 -36.53
CA LEU A 138 9.00 -11.16 -36.90
C LEU A 138 9.69 -11.85 -35.73
N THR A 139 10.48 -12.86 -36.01
CA THR A 139 11.48 -13.30 -35.05
C THR A 139 12.53 -12.21 -34.87
N GLU A 140 13.17 -12.18 -33.74
CA GLU A 140 14.25 -11.27 -33.46
C GLU A 140 15.28 -11.21 -34.60
N LYS A 141 15.72 -12.37 -35.10
CA LYS A 141 16.67 -12.45 -36.21
C LYS A 141 16.15 -11.80 -37.49
N GLU A 142 14.89 -11.94 -37.81
CA GLU A 142 14.26 -11.32 -38.97
C GLU A 142 14.16 -9.81 -38.78
N TYR A 143 13.77 -9.33 -37.62
CA TYR A 143 13.69 -7.92 -37.30
C TYR A 143 15.03 -7.22 -37.48
N TYR A 144 16.10 -7.78 -36.91
CA TYR A 144 17.44 -7.19 -37.10
C TYR A 144 17.98 -7.28 -38.51
N LYS A 145 17.59 -8.26 -39.30
CA LYS A 145 17.90 -8.29 -40.75
C LYS A 145 17.22 -7.17 -41.52
N THR A 146 16.04 -6.73 -41.09
CA THR A 146 15.36 -5.58 -41.73
C THR A 146 16.01 -4.25 -41.42
N LEU A 147 16.61 -4.12 -40.22
CA LEU A 147 17.34 -2.92 -39.80
C LEU A 147 18.75 -2.82 -40.41
N SER A 148 19.42 -3.96 -40.60
CA SER A 148 20.78 -3.99 -41.11
C SER A 148 20.80 -4.11 -42.63
N LYS A 149 20.92 -2.99 -43.34
CA LYS A 149 21.34 -2.99 -44.76
C LYS A 149 22.81 -3.44 -44.95
N HIS A 150 23.56 -3.69 -43.87
CA HIS A 150 24.95 -4.12 -43.87
C HIS A 150 25.16 -5.34 -42.94
N ASN A 151 25.78 -6.37 -43.48
CA ASN A 151 26.00 -7.74 -43.03
C ASN A 151 26.85 -7.97 -41.73
N SER A 152 26.90 -7.06 -40.78
CA SER A 152 27.76 -7.21 -39.61
C SER A 152 27.04 -6.96 -38.29
N TYR A 153 25.90 -7.65 -38.04
CA TYR A 153 25.29 -7.64 -36.73
C TYR A 153 25.83 -8.80 -35.87
N LYS A 154 26.45 -8.45 -34.76
CA LYS A 154 26.77 -9.40 -33.67
C LYS A 154 25.86 -9.08 -32.50
N PRO A 155 25.12 -10.09 -31.95
CA PRO A 155 24.43 -9.86 -30.71
C PRO A 155 25.43 -9.65 -29.57
N PRO A 156 25.18 -8.80 -28.57
CA PRO A 156 24.24 -9.12 -27.54
C PRO A 156 22.99 -8.24 -27.61
N PHE A 157 21.88 -8.84 -27.21
CA PHE A 157 20.55 -8.25 -27.17
C PHE A 157 20.51 -7.06 -26.23
N ASP A 158 20.41 -5.87 -26.78
CA ASP A 158 20.22 -4.67 -26.00
C ASP A 158 18.74 -4.28 -26.07
N ASN A 159 17.96 -4.68 -25.06
CA ASN A 159 16.54 -4.33 -24.96
C ASN A 159 16.31 -2.83 -24.76
N ARG A 160 17.35 -2.03 -24.49
CA ARG A 160 17.30 -0.57 -24.39
C ARG A 160 16.78 0.12 -25.65
N ARG A 161 16.68 -0.60 -26.75
CA ARG A 161 16.04 -0.09 -27.98
C ARG A 161 14.52 -0.02 -27.88
N PHE A 162 13.92 -0.82 -26.99
CA PHE A 162 12.45 -0.90 -26.87
C PHE A 162 11.95 -0.10 -25.69
N TRP A 163 12.70 -0.06 -24.61
CA TRP A 163 12.44 0.76 -23.44
C TRP A 163 13.75 1.22 -22.79
N GLU A 164 13.76 2.47 -22.34
CA GLU A 164 14.93 3.08 -21.71
C GLU A 164 15.21 2.46 -20.35
N ASN A 165 14.17 2.35 -19.53
CA ASN A 165 14.27 1.79 -18.17
C ASN A 165 13.05 0.94 -17.81
N ILE A 166 13.28 0.03 -16.87
CA ILE A 166 12.24 -0.65 -16.11
C ILE A 166 12.28 -0.08 -14.69
N ILE A 167 11.20 0.54 -14.26
CA ILE A 167 11.04 1.05 -12.89
C ILE A 167 10.29 0.01 -12.08
N PHE A 168 10.84 -0.39 -10.94
CA PHE A 168 10.17 -1.29 -10.00
C PHE A 168 9.95 -0.58 -8.65
N PHE A 169 8.70 -0.64 -8.17
CA PHE A 169 8.31 -0.18 -6.84
C PHE A 169 7.56 -1.28 -6.10
N SER A 170 7.86 -1.47 -4.82
CA SER A 170 7.06 -2.27 -3.89
C SER A 170 6.94 -1.56 -2.55
N ASN A 171 5.74 -1.56 -2.02
CA ASN A 171 5.46 -1.04 -0.67
C ASN A 171 5.72 -2.09 0.42
N HIS A 172 6.06 -3.31 0.06
CA HIS A 172 6.34 -4.44 0.96
C HIS A 172 7.85 -4.66 1.14
N PHE A 173 8.23 -5.23 2.30
CA PHE A 173 9.58 -5.75 2.54
C PHE A 173 9.65 -7.19 2.04
N GLY A 174 10.80 -7.60 1.47
CA GLY A 174 11.01 -8.98 1.01
C GLY A 174 11.03 -9.15 -0.50
N THR A 175 11.25 -8.06 -1.25
CA THR A 175 11.43 -8.09 -2.71
C THR A 175 12.83 -8.57 -3.13
N MET A 176 13.51 -9.31 -2.25
CA MET A 176 14.86 -9.81 -2.48
C MET A 176 15.01 -10.48 -3.86
N GLY A 177 16.08 -10.10 -4.58
CA GLY A 177 16.43 -10.66 -5.87
C GLY A 177 15.90 -9.90 -7.08
N ILE A 178 15.24 -8.74 -6.89
CA ILE A 178 15.02 -7.77 -7.96
C ILE A 178 16.22 -6.83 -8.03
N ARG A 179 16.78 -6.69 -9.21
CA ARG A 179 17.98 -5.89 -9.46
C ARG A 179 17.73 -4.40 -9.29
N ASP A 180 18.81 -3.66 -8.99
CA ASP A 180 18.86 -2.21 -9.06
C ASP A 180 20.17 -1.85 -9.76
N ASP A 181 20.08 -1.36 -10.99
CA ASP A 181 21.21 -0.99 -11.84
C ASP A 181 20.79 0.20 -12.74
N ASP A 182 21.65 0.58 -13.68
CA ASP A 182 21.39 1.71 -14.57
C ASP A 182 20.18 1.50 -15.49
N TYR A 183 19.77 0.25 -15.72
CA TYR A 183 18.64 -0.10 -16.56
C TYR A 183 17.38 -0.40 -15.77
N ILE A 184 17.53 -1.01 -14.60
CA ILE A 184 16.43 -1.36 -13.70
C ILE A 184 16.49 -0.46 -12.47
N ILE A 185 15.60 0.51 -12.41
CA ILE A 185 15.49 1.46 -11.32
C ILE A 185 14.57 0.88 -10.25
N ASN A 186 15.16 0.31 -9.20
CA ASN A 186 14.42 -0.25 -8.08
C ASN A 186 14.29 0.77 -6.96
N VAL A 187 13.07 1.27 -6.74
CA VAL A 187 12.72 2.24 -5.69
C VAL A 187 11.86 1.61 -4.58
N SER A 188 11.96 0.29 -4.40
CA SER A 188 11.29 -0.42 -3.31
C SER A 188 11.92 -0.11 -1.95
N LYS A 189 11.15 -0.30 -0.87
CA LYS A 189 11.60 -0.06 0.51
C LYS A 189 12.87 -0.82 0.87
N ASP A 190 13.02 -2.06 0.44
CA ASP A 190 14.19 -2.91 0.74
C ASP A 190 15.49 -2.32 0.20
N VAL A 191 15.45 -1.88 -1.07
CA VAL A 191 16.62 -1.31 -1.74
C VAL A 191 16.99 0.02 -1.11
N GLU A 192 16.01 0.83 -0.79
CA GLU A 192 16.23 2.10 -0.15
C GLU A 192 16.90 1.96 1.23
N ILE A 193 16.46 1.01 2.04
CA ILE A 193 17.11 0.70 3.32
C ILE A 193 18.52 0.14 3.08
N GLY A 194 18.69 -0.76 2.11
CA GLY A 194 19.99 -1.31 1.76
C GLY A 194 21.00 -0.25 1.33
N LYS A 195 20.59 0.75 0.54
CA LYS A 195 21.45 1.89 0.16
C LYS A 195 21.90 2.71 1.37
N VAL A 196 21.00 2.94 2.33
CA VAL A 196 21.34 3.67 3.56
C VAL A 196 22.32 2.87 4.39
N ILE A 197 22.11 1.57 4.60
CA ILE A 197 23.01 0.70 5.36
C ILE A 197 24.41 0.66 4.74
N ASN A 198 24.52 0.54 3.43
CA ASN A 198 25.80 0.49 2.74
C ASN A 198 26.58 1.82 2.78
N ASN A 199 25.89 2.96 2.94
CA ASN A 199 26.51 4.27 3.06
C ASN A 199 26.94 4.63 4.49
N ILE A 200 26.63 3.80 5.48
CA ILE A 200 27.03 4.03 6.87
C ILE A 200 28.41 3.42 7.08
N GLU A 201 29.46 4.23 7.10
CA GLU A 201 30.86 3.84 7.24
C GLU A 201 31.19 3.09 8.54
N THR A 202 30.27 3.01 9.51
CA THR A 202 30.53 2.30 10.79
C THR A 202 29.27 1.59 11.28
N ILE A 203 29.20 0.29 11.02
CA ILE A 203 28.19 -0.63 11.55
C ILE A 203 28.08 -0.57 13.10
N ASP A 204 29.12 -0.17 13.80
CA ASP A 204 29.11 -0.04 15.26
C ASP A 204 28.21 1.11 15.76
N LYS A 205 27.97 2.15 14.95
CA LYS A 205 27.00 3.22 15.28
C LYS A 205 25.55 2.77 15.12
N LEU A 206 25.29 1.74 14.28
CA LEU A 206 23.96 1.20 14.03
C LEU A 206 23.41 0.34 15.17
N LYS A 207 24.24 -0.18 16.07
CA LYS A 207 23.77 -1.03 17.18
C LYS A 207 22.73 -0.39 18.08
N LYS A 208 22.55 0.93 17.99
CA LYS A 208 21.59 1.71 18.80
C LYS A 208 20.42 2.32 18.02
N VAL A 209 20.38 2.17 16.68
CA VAL A 209 19.36 2.80 15.83
C VAL A 209 18.56 1.74 15.11
N SER A 210 17.22 1.84 15.14
CA SER A 210 16.35 0.88 14.42
C SER A 210 16.42 1.11 12.91
N LEU A 211 16.28 0.05 12.13
CA LEU A 211 16.18 0.13 10.66
C LEU A 211 15.02 1.04 10.22
N GLN A 212 13.94 1.04 10.99
CA GLN A 212 12.80 1.92 10.74
C GLN A 212 13.15 3.40 10.89
N SER A 213 13.94 3.76 11.91
CA SER A 213 14.39 5.13 12.11
C SER A 213 15.32 5.59 10.98
N ILE A 214 16.19 4.71 10.50
CA ILE A 214 17.09 4.98 9.39
C ILE A 214 16.29 5.20 8.09
N TYR A 215 15.30 4.35 7.84
CA TYR A 215 14.42 4.50 6.68
C TYR A 215 13.64 5.81 6.72
N LYS A 216 12.99 6.14 7.85
CA LYS A 216 12.27 7.41 8.05
C LYS A 216 13.18 8.63 7.83
N TYR A 217 14.38 8.58 8.37
CA TYR A 217 15.37 9.63 8.19
C TYR A 217 15.68 9.87 6.70
N ASN A 218 15.94 8.80 5.95
CA ASN A 218 16.22 8.91 4.51
C ASN A 218 15.03 9.46 3.73
N GLN A 219 13.80 9.04 4.08
CA GLN A 219 12.59 9.57 3.45
C GLN A 219 12.41 11.07 3.75
N ASN A 220 12.67 11.50 4.97
CA ASN A 220 12.64 12.93 5.34
C ASN A 220 13.64 13.76 4.52
N LEU A 221 14.86 13.27 4.33
CA LEU A 221 15.85 13.96 3.49
C LEU A 221 15.41 14.06 2.02
N LYS A 222 14.79 13.03 1.48
CA LYS A 222 14.26 13.04 0.11
C LYS A 222 13.09 13.99 -0.01
N LEU A 223 12.11 13.91 0.88
CA LEU A 223 10.97 14.81 0.94
C LEU A 223 11.41 16.26 1.03
N PHE A 224 12.38 16.54 1.89
CA PHE A 224 12.94 17.86 2.03
C PHE A 224 13.61 18.36 0.74
N ARG A 225 14.42 17.51 0.10
CA ARG A 225 15.08 17.84 -1.17
C ARG A 225 14.07 18.19 -2.26
N TYR A 226 13.03 17.39 -2.41
CA TYR A 226 12.05 17.56 -3.48
C TYR A 226 10.93 18.55 -3.12
N SER A 227 10.66 18.81 -1.85
CA SER A 227 9.66 19.81 -1.45
C SER A 227 9.98 21.24 -1.91
N ASN A 228 11.19 21.50 -2.36
CA ASN A 228 11.61 22.76 -2.99
C ASN A 228 11.54 22.72 -4.53
N ASP A 229 11.32 21.56 -5.15
CA ASP A 229 11.18 21.40 -6.58
C ASP A 229 9.73 21.73 -7.01
N GLU A 230 9.58 22.69 -7.92
CA GLU A 230 8.24 23.14 -8.36
C GLU A 230 7.49 22.04 -9.14
N ALA A 231 8.20 21.16 -9.87
CA ALA A 231 7.58 20.03 -10.55
C ALA A 231 7.01 19.00 -9.53
N PHE A 232 7.75 18.75 -8.44
CA PHE A 232 7.25 17.88 -7.36
C PHE A 232 6.04 18.48 -6.65
N LYS A 233 6.06 19.78 -6.35
CA LYS A 233 4.92 20.48 -5.74
C LYS A 233 3.68 20.43 -6.62
N MET A 234 3.85 20.67 -7.91
CA MET A 234 2.77 20.63 -8.88
C MET A 234 2.16 19.23 -8.96
N MET A 235 3.01 18.20 -9.02
CA MET A 235 2.59 16.81 -9.01
C MET A 235 1.84 16.44 -7.72
N ALA A 236 2.36 16.81 -6.55
CA ALA A 236 1.73 16.59 -5.26
C ALA A 236 0.36 17.29 -5.16
N SER A 237 0.28 18.55 -5.62
CA SER A 237 -0.96 19.35 -5.64
C SER A 237 -2.04 18.70 -6.51
N ASN A 238 -1.68 18.25 -7.72
CA ASN A 238 -2.60 17.58 -8.64
C ASN A 238 -3.23 16.34 -8.03
N CYS A 239 -2.47 15.63 -7.21
CA CYS A 239 -2.89 14.37 -6.58
C CYS A 239 -3.41 14.55 -5.16
N LYS A 240 -3.63 15.80 -4.73
CA LYS A 240 -4.12 16.13 -3.39
C LYS A 240 -3.27 15.49 -2.28
N VAL A 241 -1.95 15.49 -2.46
CA VAL A 241 -0.98 15.08 -1.45
C VAL A 241 -0.50 16.30 -0.70
N SER A 242 -0.70 16.31 0.60
CA SER A 242 -0.16 17.36 1.49
C SER A 242 1.33 17.18 1.66
N LEU A 243 2.12 18.19 1.27
CA LEU A 243 3.57 18.19 1.52
C LEU A 243 3.86 18.64 2.94
N PRO A 244 4.95 18.14 3.55
CA PRO A 244 5.32 18.54 4.90
C PRO A 244 5.74 20.01 4.94
N ASN A 245 5.30 20.72 5.96
CA ASN A 245 5.67 22.11 6.22
C ASN A 245 5.98 22.38 7.70
N LEU A 246 5.98 21.33 8.53
CA LEU A 246 6.36 21.39 9.92
C LEU A 246 7.61 20.54 10.13
N LEU A 247 8.55 21.06 10.93
CA LEU A 247 9.66 20.30 11.49
C LEU A 247 9.28 19.90 12.92
N LYS A 248 9.15 18.60 13.15
CA LYS A 248 8.90 18.01 14.46
C LYS A 248 10.22 17.71 15.16
N PHE A 249 10.30 18.09 16.40
CA PHE A 249 11.33 17.74 17.35
C PHE A 249 10.75 16.73 18.32
N THR A 250 11.33 15.54 18.40
CA THR A 250 10.99 14.54 19.42
C THR A 250 12.17 14.40 20.36
N ILE A 251 11.96 14.70 21.63
CA ILE A 251 12.97 14.59 22.67
C ILE A 251 12.91 13.17 23.21
N ASN A 252 13.97 12.42 22.98
CA ASN A 252 14.03 11.02 23.41
C ASN A 252 14.34 10.97 24.92
N ALA A 253 13.45 10.38 25.70
CA ALA A 253 13.68 10.15 27.12
C ALA A 253 15.00 9.37 27.31
N ASN A 254 15.88 9.90 28.15
CA ASN A 254 17.19 9.33 28.43
C ASN A 254 17.47 9.35 29.92
N ALA A 255 17.43 8.19 30.56
CA ALA A 255 17.64 8.04 31.98
C ALA A 255 18.99 8.62 32.45
N ASP A 256 20.02 8.64 31.61
CA ASP A 256 21.34 9.22 31.96
C ASP A 256 21.30 10.75 31.97
N TYR A 257 20.45 11.38 31.14
CA TYR A 257 20.27 12.84 31.18
C TYR A 257 19.35 13.25 32.33
N ASP A 258 18.29 12.47 32.59
CA ASP A 258 17.41 12.69 33.73
C ASP A 258 18.16 12.55 35.06
N ALA A 259 19.00 11.51 35.19
CA ALA A 259 19.86 11.34 36.36
C ALA A 259 20.85 12.49 36.54
N PHE A 260 21.39 13.05 35.44
CA PHE A 260 22.26 14.22 35.50
C PHE A 260 21.51 15.47 35.95
N LEU A 261 20.27 15.64 35.54
CA LEU A 261 19.39 16.72 35.97
C LEU A 261 18.93 16.54 37.45
N ASP A 262 18.86 15.28 37.91
CA ASP A 262 18.47 14.94 39.29
C ASP A 262 19.63 15.09 40.30
N ASP A 263 20.85 15.37 39.86
CA ASP A 263 22.00 15.62 40.73
C ASP A 263 21.78 16.92 41.58
N GLU A 264 22.31 16.96 42.80
CA GLU A 264 22.21 18.09 43.72
C GLU A 264 22.75 19.41 43.13
N LYS A 265 23.52 19.31 42.04
CA LYS A 265 24.04 20.46 41.28
C LYS A 265 22.94 21.27 40.56
N PHE A 266 21.71 20.74 40.46
CA PHE A 266 20.55 21.39 39.85
C PHE A 266 19.40 21.58 40.85
N PRO A 267 19.49 22.53 41.80
CA PRO A 267 18.54 22.65 42.91
C PRO A 267 17.12 23.08 42.49
N ASN A 268 16.91 23.61 41.30
CA ASN A 268 15.60 24.13 40.85
C ASN A 268 14.98 23.33 39.71
N LYS A 269 14.50 22.10 40.00
CA LYS A 269 13.82 21.19 39.07
C LYS A 269 12.44 21.66 38.59
N LYS A 270 11.92 22.79 39.08
CA LYS A 270 10.52 23.21 38.85
C LYS A 270 10.19 23.55 37.39
N TRP A 271 11.18 23.86 36.59
CA TRP A 271 10.97 24.36 35.23
C TRP A 271 11.43 23.36 34.13
N ILE A 272 12.11 22.27 34.50
CA ILE A 272 12.30 21.13 33.60
C ILE A 272 11.10 20.19 33.75
N GLY A 273 9.88 20.70 33.79
CA GLY A 273 8.65 20.10 34.21
C GLY A 273 8.52 18.61 33.93
N LYS A 274 8.50 17.77 35.02
CA LYS A 274 7.61 16.62 34.95
C LYS A 274 6.17 17.15 35.07
N PRO A 275 5.21 16.71 34.23
CA PRO A 275 3.84 17.15 34.36
C PRO A 275 3.40 16.90 35.79
N ARG A 276 2.92 17.94 36.47
CA ARG A 276 2.05 17.72 37.62
C ARG A 276 0.75 17.16 37.10
N TYR A 277 0.56 15.88 37.27
CA TYR A 277 -0.69 15.18 36.95
C TYR A 277 -1.95 15.73 37.65
N ASP A 278 -1.77 16.78 38.50
CA ASP A 278 -2.83 17.22 39.40
C ASP A 278 -3.61 18.46 38.96
N ILE A 279 -3.31 19.10 37.83
CA ILE A 279 -4.08 20.28 37.35
C ILE A 279 -4.34 20.19 35.85
N TYR A 280 -5.35 19.43 35.50
CA TYR A 280 -5.94 19.51 34.16
C TYR A 280 -6.85 20.74 34.06
N THR A 281 -6.29 21.85 33.63
CA THR A 281 -7.09 22.93 33.08
C THR A 281 -6.67 23.15 31.62
N TYR A 282 -7.64 23.11 30.75
CA TYR A 282 -7.55 23.27 29.28
C TYR A 282 -6.89 24.58 28.78
N ALA A 283 -6.20 25.33 29.62
CA ALA A 283 -5.87 26.72 29.38
C ALA A 283 -4.43 27.00 28.96
N ASP A 284 -3.46 26.08 29.11
CA ASP A 284 -2.04 26.44 28.94
C ASP A 284 -1.28 25.56 27.94
N ARG A 285 -1.63 25.67 26.63
CA ARG A 285 -0.78 25.15 25.54
C ARG A 285 0.60 25.83 25.50
N ASP A 286 0.72 27.02 25.98
CA ASP A 286 1.97 27.76 26.02
C ASP A 286 2.95 27.15 27.02
N TYR A 287 2.49 26.70 28.16
CA TYR A 287 3.33 26.05 29.18
C TYR A 287 3.93 24.73 28.69
N GLU A 288 3.17 23.93 27.97
CA GLU A 288 3.64 22.63 27.44
C GLU A 288 4.73 22.82 26.37
N TYR A 289 4.54 23.80 25.48
CA TYR A 289 5.54 24.15 24.47
C TYR A 289 6.83 24.63 25.09
N GLU A 290 6.76 25.52 26.09
CA GLU A 290 7.91 26.04 26.83
C GLU A 290 8.62 24.94 27.63
N ALA A 291 7.89 24.01 28.24
CA ALA A 291 8.44 22.87 28.95
C ALA A 291 9.24 21.95 28.02
N ALA A 292 8.70 21.64 26.84
CA ALA A 292 9.41 20.84 25.85
C ALA A 292 10.69 21.54 25.34
N ILE A 293 10.63 22.82 25.06
CA ILE A 293 11.79 23.61 24.64
C ILE A 293 12.87 23.68 25.76
N ASN A 294 12.45 23.85 26.99
CA ASN A 294 13.37 23.91 28.14
C ASN A 294 14.09 22.56 28.32
N ARG A 295 13.36 21.45 28.20
CA ARG A 295 13.95 20.10 28.23
C ARG A 295 14.91 19.88 27.06
N PHE A 296 14.55 20.29 25.86
CA PHE A 296 15.42 20.25 24.69
C PHE A 296 16.73 21.01 24.91
N SER A 297 16.66 22.24 25.40
CA SER A 297 17.84 23.05 25.68
C SER A 297 18.74 22.43 26.76
N ALA A 298 18.14 21.90 27.82
CA ALA A 298 18.89 21.25 28.91
C ALA A 298 19.62 19.99 28.43
N TYR A 299 18.92 19.13 27.68
CA TYR A 299 19.50 17.90 27.12
C TYR A 299 20.64 18.21 26.15
N LEU A 300 20.48 19.23 25.29
CA LEU A 300 21.54 19.66 24.41
C LEU A 300 22.79 20.16 25.21
N MET A 301 22.60 20.98 26.21
CA MET A 301 23.74 21.49 27.02
C MET A 301 24.47 20.34 27.72
N ILE A 302 23.75 19.34 28.23
CA ILE A 302 24.34 18.11 28.80
C ILE A 302 25.11 17.33 27.74
N ASP A 303 24.55 17.15 26.54
CA ASP A 303 25.22 16.41 25.48
C ASP A 303 26.48 17.11 24.98
N LEU A 304 26.43 18.43 24.81
CA LEU A 304 27.61 19.24 24.47
C LEU A 304 28.71 19.14 25.53
N LEU A 305 28.34 19.11 26.82
CA LEU A 305 29.29 18.89 27.92
C LEU A 305 29.89 17.47 27.85
N LYS A 306 29.05 16.42 27.71
CA LYS A 306 29.52 15.04 27.61
C LYS A 306 30.45 14.82 26.42
N ARG A 307 30.23 15.52 25.32
CA ARG A 307 31.10 15.51 24.12
C ARG A 307 32.32 16.40 24.23
N LYS A 308 32.47 17.11 25.33
CA LYS A 308 33.56 18.07 25.57
C LYS A 308 33.60 19.22 24.54
N VAL A 309 32.45 19.57 23.97
CA VAL A 309 32.27 20.71 23.06
C VAL A 309 32.22 22.03 23.87
N ILE A 310 31.63 21.97 25.06
CA ILE A 310 31.63 23.05 26.06
C ILE A 310 32.36 22.60 27.32
N SER A 311 32.90 23.57 28.09
CA SER A 311 33.56 23.31 29.37
C SER A 311 32.53 23.19 30.51
N GLU A 312 32.95 22.57 31.62
CA GLU A 312 32.17 22.53 32.86
C GLU A 312 31.77 23.92 33.34
N GLY A 313 32.64 24.92 33.21
CA GLY A 313 32.33 26.30 33.59
C GLY A 313 31.23 26.94 32.76
N VAL A 314 31.18 26.66 31.45
CA VAL A 314 30.11 27.11 30.56
C VAL A 314 28.79 26.46 30.96
N PHE A 315 28.82 25.16 31.24
CA PHE A 315 27.66 24.44 31.68
C PHE A 315 27.16 24.88 33.05
N GLN A 316 28.06 25.15 34.00
CA GLN A 316 27.71 25.68 35.33
C GLN A 316 27.06 27.06 35.22
N ASN A 317 27.61 27.96 34.38
CA ASN A 317 27.00 29.26 34.10
C ASN A 317 25.55 29.09 33.55
N PHE A 318 25.32 28.17 32.63
CA PHE A 318 23.97 27.85 32.14
C PHE A 318 23.04 27.42 33.27
N SER A 319 23.50 26.54 34.16
CA SER A 319 22.73 26.04 35.29
C SER A 319 22.39 27.13 36.28
N ASP A 320 23.38 28.00 36.60
CA ASP A 320 23.22 29.07 37.58
C ASP A 320 22.28 30.17 37.07
N VAL A 321 22.42 30.60 35.81
CA VAL A 321 21.54 31.60 35.19
C VAL A 321 20.11 31.06 35.10
N LEU A 322 19.97 29.82 34.72
CA LEU A 322 18.69 29.16 34.59
C LEU A 322 17.97 29.04 35.95
N SER A 323 18.71 28.72 37.02
CA SER A 323 18.17 28.61 38.38
C SER A 323 17.72 29.97 38.94
N ASN A 324 18.38 31.06 38.54
CA ASN A 324 18.15 32.41 39.04
C ASN A 324 17.22 33.27 38.14
N SER A 325 16.79 32.78 36.99
CA SER A 325 15.98 33.52 36.01
C SER A 325 14.69 32.77 35.67
N PRO A 326 13.71 32.71 36.57
CA PRO A 326 12.49 31.95 36.38
C PRO A 326 11.61 32.44 35.21
N ASP A 327 11.81 33.67 34.76
CA ASP A 327 11.04 34.31 33.70
C ASP A 327 11.67 34.15 32.30
N LYS A 328 12.88 33.58 32.21
CA LYS A 328 13.54 33.32 30.92
C LYS A 328 13.37 31.88 30.48
N ILE A 329 13.11 31.68 29.20
CA ILE A 329 13.07 30.36 28.58
C ILE A 329 14.50 29.78 28.52
N GLY A 330 14.69 28.52 28.89
CA GLY A 330 15.99 27.86 28.91
C GLY A 330 16.75 27.93 27.58
N LEU A 331 16.00 28.01 26.47
CA LEU A 331 16.56 28.18 25.13
C LEU A 331 17.23 29.55 24.93
N GLU A 332 16.65 30.62 25.48
CA GLU A 332 17.24 31.97 25.43
C GLU A 332 18.55 32.02 26.22
N ILE A 333 18.55 31.45 27.42
CA ILE A 333 19.73 31.36 28.29
C ILE A 333 20.82 30.53 27.60
N ALA A 334 20.48 29.39 27.03
CA ALA A 334 21.42 28.55 26.31
C ALA A 334 22.03 29.31 25.11
N LEU A 335 21.21 30.04 24.36
CA LEU A 335 21.67 30.82 23.20
C LEU A 335 22.61 31.97 23.64
N GLU A 336 22.27 32.74 24.70
CA GLU A 336 23.11 33.79 25.25
C GLU A 336 24.49 33.24 25.62
N ILE A 337 24.55 32.12 26.32
CA ILE A 337 25.80 31.50 26.77
C ILE A 337 26.60 30.90 25.60
N LEU A 338 25.94 30.22 24.68
CA LEU A 338 26.59 29.63 23.51
C LEU A 338 27.14 30.70 22.56
N ASN A 339 26.59 31.92 22.53
CA ASN A 339 27.12 33.03 21.74
C ASN A 339 28.55 33.43 22.13
N GLU A 340 28.95 33.17 23.36
CA GLU A 340 30.31 33.38 23.84
C GLU A 340 31.29 32.27 23.41
N CYS A 341 30.78 31.17 22.85
CA CYS A 341 31.53 30.00 22.40
C CYS A 341 31.72 29.99 20.88
N SER A 342 32.92 29.65 20.41
CA SER A 342 33.28 29.55 19.00
C SER A 342 33.60 28.09 18.63
N ASN A 343 32.62 27.35 18.07
CA ASN A 343 32.78 25.99 17.60
C ASN A 343 31.78 25.72 16.48
N ALA A 344 32.20 25.02 15.42
CA ALA A 344 31.34 24.72 14.27
C ALA A 344 30.06 23.92 14.62
N GLN A 345 30.16 23.02 15.62
CA GLN A 345 28.98 22.27 16.10
C GLN A 345 28.02 23.18 16.87
N ILE A 346 28.54 24.10 17.66
CA ILE A 346 27.73 25.07 18.40
C ILE A 346 27.01 26.01 17.47
N GLU A 347 27.60 26.39 16.34
CA GLU A 347 27.00 27.32 15.37
C GLU A 347 25.69 26.78 14.76
N ILE A 348 25.61 25.50 14.49
CA ILE A 348 24.37 24.89 14.02
C ILE A 348 23.29 24.99 15.10
N TRP A 349 23.63 24.74 16.35
CA TRP A 349 22.68 24.81 17.45
C TRP A 349 22.25 26.24 17.78
N LYS A 350 23.12 27.21 17.62
CA LYS A 350 22.72 28.64 17.71
C LYS A 350 21.69 28.99 16.64
N GLN A 351 21.92 28.57 15.41
CA GLN A 351 20.96 28.75 14.33
C GLN A 351 19.62 28.04 14.63
N CYS A 352 19.65 26.80 15.15
CA CYS A 352 18.48 26.05 15.57
C CYS A 352 17.72 26.80 16.69
N PHE A 353 18.38 27.26 17.69
CA PHE A 353 17.78 28.01 18.81
C PHE A 353 17.15 29.31 18.33
N THR A 354 17.84 30.07 17.49
CA THR A 354 17.31 31.29 16.87
C THR A 354 16.06 30.99 16.03
N PHE A 355 16.06 29.89 15.26
CA PHE A 355 14.91 29.44 14.49
C PHE A 355 13.71 29.13 15.40
N ILE A 356 13.90 28.31 16.45
CA ILE A 356 12.82 27.95 17.37
C ILE A 356 12.30 29.22 18.09
N LEU A 357 13.15 30.11 18.58
CA LEU A 357 12.74 31.33 19.26
C LEU A 357 11.96 32.30 18.35
N ASN A 358 12.35 32.40 17.07
CA ASN A 358 11.62 33.22 16.11
C ASN A 358 10.22 32.65 15.81
N LYS A 359 10.09 31.32 15.72
CA LYS A 359 8.79 30.64 15.51
C LYS A 359 7.94 30.68 16.78
N SER A 360 8.55 30.59 17.96
CA SER A 360 7.84 30.64 19.25
C SER A 360 7.10 31.95 19.53
N LYS A 361 7.52 33.05 18.89
CA LYS A 361 6.84 34.35 18.99
C LYS A 361 5.53 34.43 18.23
N ASN A 362 5.25 33.48 17.37
CA ASN A 362 4.05 33.46 16.57
C ASN A 362 3.30 32.11 16.75
N ASP A 363 2.15 32.16 17.42
CA ASP A 363 1.34 30.97 17.75
C ASP A 363 0.90 30.16 16.52
N ARG A 364 0.88 30.75 15.32
CA ARG A 364 0.58 30.05 14.07
C ARG A 364 1.77 29.26 13.51
N GLU A 365 2.95 29.49 14.00
CA GLU A 365 4.20 28.87 13.54
C GLU A 365 4.74 27.83 14.50
N ARG A 366 4.19 27.72 15.72
CA ARG A 366 4.49 26.71 16.72
C ARG A 366 3.32 25.79 16.96
N PHE A 367 3.58 24.52 17.23
CA PHE A 367 2.55 23.51 17.49
C PHE A 367 3.07 22.50 18.51
N VAL A 368 2.19 22.11 19.44
CA VAL A 368 2.37 20.92 20.27
C VAL A 368 1.46 19.84 19.67
N LEU A 369 2.05 18.74 19.19
CA LEU A 369 1.30 17.68 18.51
C LEU A 369 0.52 16.82 19.49
N ASN A 370 1.05 16.62 20.67
CA ASN A 370 0.43 15.76 21.68
C ASN A 370 0.64 16.38 23.06
N TRP A 371 -0.43 16.93 23.61
CA TRP A 371 -0.42 17.53 24.94
C TRP A 371 -0.13 16.54 26.08
N GLN A 372 -0.16 15.22 25.81
CA GLN A 372 0.20 14.19 26.79
C GLN A 372 1.68 13.82 26.79
N LEU A 373 2.43 14.24 25.76
CA LEU A 373 3.84 13.94 25.58
C LEU A 373 4.61 15.26 25.57
N GLU A 374 5.13 15.67 26.73
CA GLU A 374 6.01 16.85 26.90
C GLU A 374 7.31 16.77 26.09
N ASP A 375 7.43 15.75 25.27
CA ASP A 375 8.67 15.43 24.55
C ASP A 375 8.59 15.75 23.06
N GLU A 376 7.49 16.36 22.59
CA GLU A 376 7.32 16.68 21.17
C GLU A 376 6.83 18.11 20.95
N PHE A 377 7.51 18.84 20.06
CA PHE A 377 7.02 20.12 19.55
C PHE A 377 7.33 20.28 18.07
N CYS A 378 6.61 21.16 17.39
CA CYS A 378 6.77 21.44 15.97
C CYS A 378 6.96 22.93 15.71
N CYS A 379 7.75 23.23 14.68
CA CYS A 379 7.90 24.57 14.14
C CYS A 379 7.59 24.56 12.64
N ARG A 380 6.81 25.54 12.17
CA ARG A 380 6.59 25.74 10.74
C ARG A 380 7.84 26.28 10.08
N TRP A 381 8.27 25.69 8.99
CA TRP A 381 9.41 26.14 8.22
C TRP A 381 9.00 26.71 6.86
N ASN A 382 9.84 27.55 6.30
CA ASN A 382 9.67 28.18 4.99
C ASN A 382 10.95 28.05 4.14
N LYS A 383 10.99 28.66 2.97
CA LYS A 383 12.15 28.58 2.06
C LYS A 383 13.45 29.11 2.68
N ASP A 384 13.37 30.12 3.54
CA ASP A 384 14.55 30.73 4.16
C ASP A 384 15.20 29.81 5.20
N ASP A 385 14.42 28.90 5.79
CA ASP A 385 14.86 27.94 6.77
C ASP A 385 15.55 26.70 6.15
N THR A 386 15.57 26.58 4.82
CA THR A 386 15.94 25.37 4.07
C THR A 386 17.32 24.83 4.42
N GLU A 387 18.33 25.70 4.50
CA GLU A 387 19.71 25.28 4.81
C GLU A 387 19.83 24.73 6.23
N LEU A 388 19.19 25.38 7.18
CA LEU A 388 19.16 24.93 8.58
C LEU A 388 18.43 23.58 8.72
N ILE A 389 17.26 23.44 8.09
CA ILE A 389 16.48 22.19 8.14
C ILE A 389 17.31 21.02 7.57
N ALA A 390 18.00 21.23 6.44
CA ALA A 390 18.90 20.22 5.89
C ALA A 390 20.00 19.80 6.88
N LYS A 391 20.60 20.77 7.58
CA LYS A 391 21.61 20.51 8.59
C LYS A 391 21.02 19.75 9.79
N LEU A 392 19.86 20.16 10.30
CA LEU A 392 19.20 19.48 11.43
C LEU A 392 18.81 18.04 11.08
N LEU A 393 18.20 17.82 9.92
CA LEU A 393 17.90 16.47 9.44
C LEU A 393 19.16 15.62 9.29
N SER A 394 20.29 16.18 8.88
CA SER A 394 21.56 15.45 8.81
C SER A 394 22.15 15.08 10.17
N LEU A 395 21.85 15.86 11.21
CA LEU A 395 22.29 15.60 12.58
C LEU A 395 21.43 14.56 13.32
N GLY A 396 20.24 14.27 12.84
CA GLY A 396 19.24 13.47 13.59
C GLY A 396 19.68 12.07 14.03
N ASN A 397 20.78 11.53 13.46
CA ASN A 397 21.38 10.26 13.90
C ASN A 397 22.63 10.46 14.79
N GLU A 398 23.13 11.68 14.93
CA GLU A 398 24.33 11.95 15.73
C GLU A 398 24.01 12.17 17.21
N TYR A 399 22.79 12.65 17.49
CA TYR A 399 22.35 13.02 18.82
C TYR A 399 21.23 12.10 19.29
N SER A 400 21.50 11.29 20.31
CA SER A 400 20.53 10.30 20.79
C SER A 400 19.34 10.90 21.55
N PHE A 401 19.45 12.14 22.01
CA PHE A 401 18.42 12.80 22.81
C PHE A 401 17.33 13.49 21.97
N VAL A 402 17.54 13.66 20.68
CA VAL A 402 16.57 14.31 19.80
C VAL A 402 16.48 13.62 18.45
N SER A 403 15.30 13.57 17.88
CA SER A 403 15.05 13.19 16.48
C SER A 403 14.25 14.27 15.78
N PHE A 404 14.49 14.41 14.47
CA PHE A 404 13.84 15.39 13.61
C PHE A 404 13.00 14.68 12.56
N GLU A 405 11.76 15.13 12.37
CA GLU A 405 10.85 14.56 11.38
C GLU A 405 10.10 15.67 10.66
N LEU A 406 9.93 15.53 9.34
CA LEU A 406 9.04 16.40 8.58
C LEU A 406 7.62 15.85 8.66
N VAL A 407 6.67 16.69 9.02
CA VAL A 407 5.28 16.30 9.21
C VAL A 407 4.31 17.25 8.48
N GLY A 408 3.11 16.79 8.22
CA GLY A 408 2.08 17.57 7.53
C GLY A 408 1.49 18.67 8.39
N SER A 409 0.76 19.57 7.75
CA SER A 409 0.18 20.78 8.38
C SER A 409 -1.17 20.55 9.07
N GLU A 410 -1.72 19.35 9.08
CA GLU A 410 -3.05 19.10 9.64
C GLU A 410 -3.05 19.00 11.16
N ILE A 411 -4.23 19.13 11.75
CA ILE A 411 -4.49 19.40 13.18
C ILE A 411 -3.71 18.52 14.18
N ASN A 412 -3.24 17.36 13.74
CA ASN A 412 -2.47 16.43 14.57
C ASN A 412 -1.00 16.28 14.14
N GLY A 413 -0.55 16.98 13.10
CA GLY A 413 0.85 16.97 12.63
C GLY A 413 1.36 15.65 12.07
N HIS A 414 0.60 14.55 12.19
CA HIS A 414 0.96 13.24 11.67
C HIS A 414 0.14 12.91 10.43
N TYR A 415 0.80 12.35 9.42
CA TYR A 415 0.11 11.69 8.33
C TYR A 415 -0.60 10.44 8.86
N SER A 416 -1.82 10.18 8.39
CA SER A 416 -2.38 8.85 8.52
C SER A 416 -1.52 7.85 7.74
N SER A 417 -1.56 6.57 8.11
CA SER A 417 -0.77 5.53 7.40
C SER A 417 -1.05 5.50 5.90
N GLY A 418 -2.27 5.82 5.48
CA GLY A 418 -2.65 5.93 4.07
C GLY A 418 -2.05 7.15 3.39
N GLU A 419 -2.06 8.32 4.02
CA GLU A 419 -1.45 9.54 3.49
C GLU A 419 0.08 9.40 3.41
N GLU A 420 0.71 8.80 4.43
CA GLU A 420 2.15 8.51 4.41
C GLU A 420 2.49 7.54 3.26
N SER A 421 1.73 6.46 3.09
CA SER A 421 1.94 5.52 1.99
C SER A 421 1.76 6.19 0.63
N LYS A 422 0.76 7.04 0.48
CA LYS A 422 0.53 7.82 -0.74
C LYS A 422 1.72 8.74 -1.03
N LEU A 423 2.14 9.52 -0.05
CA LEU A 423 3.29 10.41 -0.17
C LEU A 423 4.57 9.66 -0.56
N LEU A 424 4.80 8.46 0.00
CA LEU A 424 5.95 7.63 -0.32
C LEU A 424 5.91 7.08 -1.75
N ILE A 425 4.74 6.67 -2.25
CA ILE A 425 4.58 6.27 -3.66
C ILE A 425 4.97 7.43 -4.58
N PHE A 426 4.45 8.63 -4.31
CA PHE A 426 4.77 9.84 -5.07
C PHE A 426 6.25 10.17 -5.06
N LEU A 427 6.85 10.14 -3.88
CA LEU A 427 8.27 10.40 -3.69
C LEU A 427 9.13 9.41 -4.48
N SER A 428 8.78 8.12 -4.42
CA SER A 428 9.48 7.06 -5.13
C SER A 428 9.35 7.19 -6.65
N MET A 429 8.15 7.52 -7.15
CA MET A 429 7.93 7.76 -8.58
C MET A 429 8.71 8.99 -9.07
N TYR A 430 8.70 10.07 -8.29
CA TYR A 430 9.48 11.26 -8.64
C TYR A 430 10.99 11.00 -8.62
N GLU A 431 11.49 10.25 -7.66
CA GLU A 431 12.89 9.83 -7.62
C GLU A 431 13.26 8.97 -8.82
N ALA A 432 12.40 8.02 -9.18
CA ALA A 432 12.60 7.19 -10.37
C ALA A 432 12.66 8.06 -11.65
N LEU A 433 11.74 9.02 -11.78
CA LEU A 433 11.76 9.97 -12.89
C LEU A 433 13.08 10.73 -12.97
N LYS A 434 13.58 11.27 -11.86
CA LYS A 434 14.86 11.98 -11.82
C LYS A 434 16.03 11.08 -12.20
N LYS A 435 16.02 9.82 -11.83
CA LYS A 435 17.04 8.84 -12.24
C LYS A 435 16.98 8.57 -13.74
N VAL A 436 15.77 8.36 -14.30
CA VAL A 436 15.59 8.21 -15.74
C VAL A 436 16.13 9.42 -16.49
N GLU A 437 15.79 10.64 -16.07
CA GLU A 437 16.28 11.87 -16.70
C GLU A 437 17.80 12.00 -16.66
N MET A 438 18.45 11.55 -15.57
CA MET A 438 19.92 11.59 -15.43
C MET A 438 20.62 10.53 -16.26
N GLN A 439 19.99 9.38 -16.48
CA GLN A 439 20.58 8.21 -17.16
C GLN A 439 20.17 8.11 -18.62
N HIS A 440 19.28 9.02 -19.09
CA HIS A 440 18.72 8.96 -20.43
C HIS A 440 19.80 9.04 -21.50
N GLU A 441 20.04 7.92 -22.18
CA GLU A 441 21.00 7.81 -23.28
C GLU A 441 20.38 8.14 -24.67
N GLY A 442 19.05 8.40 -24.69
CA GLY A 442 18.31 8.72 -25.91
C GLY A 442 18.07 7.54 -26.84
N ASN A 443 18.18 6.32 -26.34
CA ASN A 443 17.96 5.09 -27.12
C ASN A 443 16.48 4.81 -27.35
N SER A 444 15.62 5.14 -26.40
CA SER A 444 14.17 4.93 -26.43
C SER A 444 13.47 5.92 -25.51
N ASN A 445 12.24 6.30 -25.84
CA ASN A 445 11.36 7.08 -24.95
C ASN A 445 10.32 6.20 -24.25
N ASN A 446 10.44 4.89 -24.29
CA ASN A 446 9.48 3.99 -23.67
C ASN A 446 9.99 3.52 -22.30
N ILE A 447 9.10 3.44 -21.31
CA ILE A 447 9.38 2.99 -19.94
C ILE A 447 8.36 1.95 -19.52
N ILE A 448 8.81 0.92 -18.82
CA ILE A 448 7.93 -0.03 -18.13
C ILE A 448 7.95 0.27 -16.62
N ILE A 449 6.78 0.44 -16.02
CA ILE A 449 6.61 0.65 -14.58
C ILE A 449 5.95 -0.59 -14.00
N LEU A 450 6.64 -1.23 -13.07
CA LEU A 450 6.20 -2.42 -12.34
C LEU A 450 5.87 -2.03 -10.90
N LEU A 451 4.64 -2.26 -10.47
CA LEU A 451 4.11 -1.84 -9.17
C LEU A 451 3.61 -3.04 -8.38
N ASP A 452 4.22 -3.31 -7.24
CA ASP A 452 3.86 -4.43 -6.35
C ASP A 452 3.25 -3.90 -5.06
N GLU A 453 2.05 -4.43 -4.71
CA GLU A 453 1.33 -4.12 -3.47
C GLU A 453 1.21 -2.61 -3.18
N ILE A 454 0.80 -1.83 -4.18
CA ILE A 454 0.65 -0.37 -4.06
C ILE A 454 -0.46 0.03 -3.08
N ASP A 455 -1.43 -0.85 -2.88
CA ASP A 455 -2.58 -0.69 -2.01
C ASP A 455 -2.32 -1.05 -0.54
N ALA A 456 -1.12 -1.55 -0.23
CA ALA A 456 -0.75 -1.92 1.13
C ALA A 456 -0.85 -0.71 2.07
N PHE A 457 -1.53 -0.92 3.22
CA PHE A 457 -1.82 0.08 4.25
C PHE A 457 -2.87 1.15 3.88
N PHE A 458 -3.46 1.11 2.69
CA PHE A 458 -4.53 2.04 2.35
C PHE A 458 -5.88 1.63 2.93
N HIS A 459 -6.59 2.61 3.46
CA HIS A 459 -8.01 2.45 3.75
C HIS A 459 -8.79 2.21 2.43
N PRO A 460 -9.84 1.36 2.39
CA PRO A 460 -10.61 1.06 1.18
C PRO A 460 -11.05 2.28 0.37
N LYS A 461 -11.35 3.40 1.04
CA LYS A 461 -11.66 4.68 0.38
C LYS A 461 -10.53 5.21 -0.52
N TYR A 462 -9.27 4.98 -0.13
CA TYR A 462 -8.11 5.38 -0.93
C TYR A 462 -7.78 4.34 -2.00
N GLN A 463 -7.99 3.05 -1.72
CA GLN A 463 -7.78 1.98 -2.70
C GLN A 463 -8.64 2.13 -3.95
N ILE A 464 -9.89 2.61 -3.80
CA ILE A 464 -10.79 2.88 -4.94
C ILE A 464 -10.22 3.96 -5.89
N ASN A 465 -9.45 4.92 -5.38
CA ASN A 465 -8.96 6.04 -6.16
C ASN A 465 -7.51 5.87 -6.65
N ILE A 466 -6.79 4.86 -6.16
CA ILE A 466 -5.34 4.76 -6.34
C ILE A 466 -4.93 4.66 -7.81
N ILE A 467 -5.68 3.91 -8.62
CA ILE A 467 -5.39 3.77 -10.06
C ILE A 467 -5.51 5.12 -10.76
N SER A 468 -6.63 5.84 -10.55
CA SER A 468 -6.86 7.15 -11.16
C SER A 468 -5.79 8.17 -10.76
N GLU A 469 -5.45 8.24 -9.47
CA GLU A 469 -4.44 9.15 -8.95
C GLU A 469 -3.03 8.81 -9.47
N LEU A 470 -2.70 7.52 -9.53
CA LEU A 470 -1.42 7.04 -10.05
C LEU A 470 -1.25 7.37 -11.53
N LEU A 471 -2.30 7.14 -12.35
CA LEU A 471 -2.29 7.48 -13.76
C LEU A 471 -2.08 8.98 -13.99
N GLU A 472 -2.73 9.83 -13.19
CA GLU A 472 -2.54 11.28 -13.26
C GLU A 472 -1.09 11.69 -12.96
N VAL A 473 -0.49 11.10 -11.90
CA VAL A 473 0.90 11.36 -11.53
C VAL A 473 1.87 10.94 -12.61
N ILE A 474 1.72 9.71 -13.08
CA ILE A 474 2.63 9.13 -14.07
C ILE A 474 2.49 9.88 -15.38
N SER A 475 1.27 10.15 -15.84
CA SER A 475 1.05 10.87 -17.08
C SER A 475 1.70 12.26 -17.07
N LYS A 476 1.50 13.03 -15.99
CA LYS A 476 2.07 14.38 -15.88
C LYS A 476 3.56 14.39 -15.51
N GLY A 477 4.02 13.45 -14.69
CA GLY A 477 5.42 13.37 -14.29
C GLY A 477 6.34 12.90 -15.41
N PHE A 478 5.85 12.03 -16.27
CA PHE A 478 6.61 11.37 -17.33
C PHE A 478 6.12 11.75 -18.74
N GLU A 479 5.69 12.98 -18.95
CA GLU A 479 5.11 13.47 -20.23
C GLU A 479 5.96 13.18 -21.47
N LYS A 480 7.27 13.11 -21.32
CA LYS A 480 8.22 12.86 -22.42
C LYS A 480 8.33 11.38 -22.79
N TYR A 481 7.75 10.49 -22.01
CA TYR A 481 7.94 9.06 -22.15
C TYR A 481 6.63 8.36 -22.50
N ASN A 482 6.70 7.30 -23.28
CA ASN A 482 5.61 6.36 -23.50
C ASN A 482 5.66 5.27 -22.43
N ILE A 483 4.59 5.06 -21.73
CA ILE A 483 4.62 4.26 -20.49
C ILE A 483 3.72 3.04 -20.60
N GLN A 484 4.24 1.90 -20.18
CA GLN A 484 3.47 0.72 -19.87
C GLN A 484 3.49 0.48 -18.36
N ILE A 485 2.32 0.27 -17.74
CA ILE A 485 2.18 0.02 -16.31
C ILE A 485 1.69 -1.41 -16.08
N ILE A 486 2.39 -2.18 -15.25
CA ILE A 486 1.98 -3.52 -14.84
C ILE A 486 1.92 -3.53 -13.31
N ILE A 487 0.74 -3.81 -12.77
CA ILE A 487 0.44 -3.78 -11.34
C ILE A 487 0.22 -5.20 -10.84
N ALA A 488 0.82 -5.59 -9.74
CA ALA A 488 0.43 -6.78 -9.00
C ALA A 488 -0.50 -6.40 -7.86
N SER A 489 -1.68 -6.99 -7.82
CA SER A 489 -2.71 -6.69 -6.83
C SER A 489 -3.27 -7.94 -6.17
N ASN A 490 -3.64 -7.78 -4.90
CA ASN A 490 -4.34 -8.77 -4.08
C ASN A 490 -5.79 -8.35 -3.78
N THR A 491 -6.23 -7.16 -4.27
CA THR A 491 -7.53 -6.58 -3.93
C THR A 491 -8.46 -6.48 -5.14
N PRO A 492 -9.75 -6.74 -4.97
CA PRO A 492 -10.74 -6.54 -6.03
C PRO A 492 -11.08 -5.06 -6.28
N LEU A 493 -10.70 -4.16 -5.38
CA LEU A 493 -11.05 -2.74 -5.46
C LEU A 493 -10.44 -2.07 -6.69
N GLU A 494 -9.19 -2.40 -7.00
CA GLU A 494 -8.46 -1.88 -8.15
C GLU A 494 -8.97 -2.43 -9.48
N LEU A 495 -9.55 -3.65 -9.48
CA LEU A 495 -10.02 -4.30 -10.71
C LEU A 495 -11.20 -3.55 -11.35
N SER A 496 -11.95 -2.77 -10.58
CA SER A 496 -13.08 -2.01 -11.11
C SER A 496 -12.69 -0.90 -12.09
N ASP A 497 -11.43 -0.45 -12.04
CA ASP A 497 -10.89 0.57 -12.93
C ASP A 497 -10.22 -0.03 -14.18
N ILE A 498 -10.10 -1.35 -14.27
CA ILE A 498 -9.32 -2.04 -15.31
C ILE A 498 -10.25 -2.90 -16.18
N PRO A 499 -10.19 -2.74 -17.53
CA PRO A 499 -10.90 -3.64 -18.44
C PRO A 499 -10.46 -5.10 -18.27
N SER A 500 -11.39 -6.02 -18.40
CA SER A 500 -11.15 -7.47 -18.21
C SER A 500 -10.05 -8.02 -19.14
N SER A 501 -9.86 -7.40 -20.31
CA SER A 501 -8.78 -7.75 -21.25
C SER A 501 -7.38 -7.47 -20.71
N ASN A 502 -7.28 -6.58 -19.72
CA ASN A 502 -6.02 -6.12 -19.15
C ASN A 502 -5.74 -6.75 -17.76
N ILE A 503 -6.55 -7.76 -17.39
CA ILE A 503 -6.39 -8.47 -16.12
C ILE A 503 -5.91 -9.89 -16.41
N ILE A 504 -4.80 -10.26 -15.75
CA ILE A 504 -4.19 -11.58 -15.80
C ILE A 504 -4.40 -12.24 -14.46
N TYR A 505 -5.17 -13.33 -14.43
CA TYR A 505 -5.39 -14.09 -13.21
C TYR A 505 -4.34 -15.17 -13.05
N LEU A 506 -3.72 -15.21 -11.88
CA LEU A 506 -2.62 -16.12 -11.55
C LEU A 506 -3.01 -17.02 -10.37
N GLN A 507 -2.88 -18.31 -10.52
CA GLN A 507 -3.07 -19.30 -9.47
C GLN A 507 -2.02 -20.40 -9.59
N ASP A 508 -1.32 -20.71 -8.51
CA ASP A 508 -0.33 -21.77 -8.43
C ASP A 508 0.70 -21.76 -9.59
N GLY A 509 1.18 -20.57 -9.94
CA GLY A 509 2.15 -20.36 -11.02
C GLY A 509 1.59 -20.58 -12.44
N LYS A 510 0.26 -20.62 -12.61
CA LYS A 510 -0.41 -20.72 -13.91
C LYS A 510 -1.36 -19.55 -14.12
N THR A 511 -1.44 -19.09 -15.34
CA THR A 511 -2.47 -18.14 -15.75
C THR A 511 -3.80 -18.84 -15.97
N ILE A 512 -4.87 -18.25 -15.45
CA ILE A 512 -6.22 -18.78 -15.58
C ILE A 512 -6.98 -17.93 -16.57
N LYS A 513 -7.62 -18.56 -17.56
CA LYS A 513 -8.55 -17.88 -18.44
C LYS A 513 -9.79 -17.43 -17.64
N ASN A 514 -10.27 -16.22 -17.90
CA ASN A 514 -11.52 -15.73 -17.30
C ASN A 514 -12.69 -16.60 -17.76
N GLN A 515 -12.97 -17.68 -17.01
CA GLN A 515 -13.96 -18.69 -17.38
C GLN A 515 -15.40 -18.17 -17.43
N ASN A 516 -15.67 -17.08 -16.70
CA ASN A 516 -17.03 -16.57 -16.51
C ASN A 516 -17.37 -15.34 -17.36
N ASN A 517 -16.49 -14.91 -18.28
CA ASN A 517 -16.65 -13.68 -19.08
C ASN A 517 -17.06 -12.45 -18.24
N ILE A 518 -16.53 -12.34 -17.04
CA ILE A 518 -16.90 -11.28 -16.10
C ILE A 518 -16.29 -9.98 -16.59
N VAL A 519 -17.14 -8.99 -16.78
CA VAL A 519 -16.73 -7.62 -17.09
C VAL A 519 -16.32 -6.95 -15.77
N THR A 520 -15.12 -6.39 -15.71
CA THR A 520 -14.56 -5.80 -14.48
C THR A 520 -14.72 -4.29 -14.44
N PHE A 521 -14.52 -3.62 -15.57
CA PHE A 521 -14.56 -2.16 -15.64
C PHE A 521 -15.93 -1.60 -15.22
N GLY A 522 -15.94 -0.75 -14.19
CA GLY A 522 -17.16 -0.19 -13.61
C GLY A 522 -18.02 -1.19 -12.82
N SER A 523 -17.53 -2.40 -12.57
CA SER A 523 -18.29 -3.41 -11.84
C SER A 523 -18.30 -3.17 -10.34
N ASN A 524 -19.39 -3.61 -9.68
CA ASN A 524 -19.50 -3.55 -8.22
C ASN A 524 -18.43 -4.43 -7.56
N VAL A 525 -17.74 -3.88 -6.58
CA VAL A 525 -16.64 -4.54 -5.86
C VAL A 525 -17.08 -5.86 -5.19
N CYS A 526 -18.30 -5.92 -4.63
CA CYS A 526 -18.81 -7.15 -4.01
C CYS A 526 -18.96 -8.28 -5.04
N SER A 527 -19.36 -7.94 -6.28
CA SER A 527 -19.44 -8.90 -7.38
C SER A 527 -18.05 -9.38 -7.81
N LEU A 528 -17.06 -8.47 -7.83
CA LEU A 528 -15.67 -8.81 -8.13
C LEU A 528 -15.06 -9.69 -7.05
N MET A 529 -15.32 -9.41 -5.77
CA MET A 529 -14.88 -10.26 -4.65
C MET A 529 -15.36 -11.70 -4.80
N LYS A 530 -16.64 -11.88 -5.07
CA LYS A 530 -17.24 -13.20 -5.19
C LYS A 530 -16.73 -13.99 -6.39
N ASN A 531 -16.58 -13.31 -7.53
CA ASN A 531 -16.38 -13.97 -8.81
C ASN A 531 -14.90 -14.10 -9.20
N GLN A 532 -14.02 -13.19 -8.74
CA GLN A 532 -12.64 -13.09 -9.21
C GLN A 532 -11.61 -13.54 -8.17
N PHE A 533 -11.93 -13.38 -6.86
CA PHE A 533 -11.01 -13.73 -5.79
C PHE A 533 -11.30 -15.11 -5.17
N PHE A 534 -12.13 -15.93 -5.80
CA PHE A 534 -12.47 -17.28 -5.32
C PHE A 534 -12.96 -17.31 -3.86
N ILE A 535 -13.60 -16.20 -3.43
CA ILE A 535 -14.17 -16.11 -2.10
C ILE A 535 -15.49 -16.89 -2.08
N ASN A 536 -15.46 -18.09 -1.51
CA ASN A 536 -16.63 -18.95 -1.39
C ASN A 536 -17.72 -18.38 -0.46
N THR A 537 -17.39 -17.40 0.34
CA THR A 537 -18.31 -16.74 1.28
C THR A 537 -17.89 -15.30 1.52
N THR A 538 -18.86 -14.39 1.54
CA THR A 538 -18.67 -12.99 1.95
C THR A 538 -18.81 -12.81 3.47
N MET A 539 -19.07 -13.89 4.20
CA MET A 539 -19.27 -13.92 5.64
C MET A 539 -17.99 -14.42 6.32
N GLY A 540 -17.61 -13.81 7.42
CA GLY A 540 -16.46 -14.24 8.21
C GLY A 540 -16.62 -15.68 8.72
N ALA A 541 -15.55 -16.46 8.70
CA ALA A 541 -15.58 -17.89 9.05
C ALA A 541 -16.13 -18.16 10.47
N PHE A 542 -15.84 -17.30 11.44
CA PHE A 542 -16.38 -17.42 12.80
C PHE A 542 -17.90 -17.19 12.82
N ALA A 543 -18.38 -16.13 12.18
CA ALA A 543 -19.80 -15.83 12.08
C ALA A 543 -20.55 -16.94 11.35
N LYS A 544 -19.99 -17.43 10.22
CA LYS A 544 -20.57 -18.58 9.50
C LYS A 544 -20.70 -19.81 10.40
N ARG A 545 -19.64 -20.16 11.12
CA ARG A 545 -19.69 -21.31 12.05
C ARG A 545 -20.78 -21.15 13.11
N LYS A 546 -20.89 -19.95 13.69
CA LYS A 546 -21.94 -19.67 14.70
C LYS A 546 -23.35 -19.72 14.11
N ILE A 547 -23.54 -19.26 12.89
CA ILE A 547 -24.81 -19.39 12.18
C ILE A 547 -25.11 -20.86 11.86
N ASP A 548 -24.13 -21.64 11.42
CA ASP A 548 -24.29 -23.07 11.18
C ASP A 548 -24.63 -23.85 12.45
N GLU A 549 -24.06 -23.46 13.62
CA GLU A 549 -24.43 -24.00 14.92
C GLU A 549 -25.90 -23.70 15.26
N VAL A 550 -26.37 -22.47 15.01
CA VAL A 550 -27.79 -22.11 15.20
C VAL A 550 -28.70 -22.89 14.27
N ILE A 551 -28.31 -23.02 12.98
CA ILE A 551 -29.11 -23.80 12.01
C ILE A 551 -29.24 -25.24 12.49
N ARG A 552 -28.17 -25.89 12.94
CA ARG A 552 -28.20 -27.26 13.48
C ARG A 552 -29.09 -27.35 14.73
N PHE A 553 -28.90 -26.43 15.66
CA PHE A 553 -29.72 -26.37 16.87
C PHE A 553 -31.20 -26.22 16.56
N LEU A 554 -31.56 -25.41 15.58
CA LEU A 554 -32.97 -25.22 15.19
C LEU A 554 -33.54 -26.36 14.37
N SER A 555 -32.69 -27.17 13.72
CA SER A 555 -33.10 -28.25 12.79
C SER A 555 -33.00 -29.65 13.41
N ASP A 556 -32.20 -29.85 14.46
CA ASP A 556 -31.95 -31.15 15.12
C ASP A 556 -32.19 -31.04 16.62
N ASP A 557 -33.15 -31.81 17.10
CA ASP A 557 -33.53 -31.84 18.54
C ASP A 557 -32.43 -32.43 19.42
N ASN A 558 -31.51 -33.20 18.86
CA ASN A 558 -30.41 -33.83 19.62
C ASN A 558 -29.14 -32.97 19.66
N TYR A 559 -29.11 -31.82 18.99
CA TYR A 559 -27.95 -30.95 19.00
C TYR A 559 -27.95 -30.08 20.27
N THR A 560 -26.90 -30.25 21.11
CA THR A 560 -26.78 -29.63 22.43
C THR A 560 -25.58 -28.72 22.61
N ASP A 561 -24.81 -28.44 21.57
CA ASP A 561 -23.59 -27.64 21.68
C ASP A 561 -23.86 -26.15 21.98
N ILE A 562 -25.07 -25.67 21.69
CA ILE A 562 -25.54 -24.35 22.07
C ILE A 562 -26.92 -24.47 22.78
N ASN A 563 -27.23 -23.53 23.63
CA ASN A 563 -28.52 -23.43 24.27
C ASN A 563 -29.47 -22.44 23.55
N LYS A 564 -30.66 -22.31 24.03
CA LYS A 564 -31.72 -21.47 23.48
C LYS A 564 -31.35 -19.97 23.55
N GLU A 565 -30.81 -19.54 24.67
CA GLU A 565 -30.38 -18.17 24.92
C GLU A 565 -29.24 -17.79 23.98
N ASP A 566 -28.28 -18.68 23.81
CA ASP A 566 -27.19 -18.49 22.86
C ASP A 566 -27.69 -18.36 21.41
N ALA A 567 -28.64 -19.22 21.02
CA ALA A 567 -29.23 -19.15 19.68
C ALA A 567 -29.98 -17.83 19.46
N ALA A 568 -30.79 -17.40 20.43
CA ALA A 568 -31.48 -16.10 20.36
C ALA A 568 -30.50 -14.92 20.27
N TYR A 569 -29.43 -14.95 21.08
CA TYR A 569 -28.39 -13.94 21.07
C TYR A 569 -27.70 -13.87 19.67
N ILE A 570 -27.26 -15.01 19.14
CA ILE A 570 -26.59 -15.08 17.85
C ILE A 570 -27.53 -14.53 16.77
N ILE A 571 -28.80 -14.93 16.72
CA ILE A 571 -29.78 -14.43 15.74
C ILE A 571 -29.91 -12.89 15.86
N SER A 572 -29.94 -12.36 17.08
CA SER A 572 -30.12 -10.92 17.31
C SER A 572 -29.01 -10.08 16.69
N ILE A 573 -27.77 -10.58 16.70
CA ILE A 573 -26.55 -9.88 16.22
C ILE A 573 -26.22 -10.13 14.74
N ILE A 574 -26.98 -11.00 14.02
CA ILE A 574 -26.76 -11.22 12.58
C ILE A 574 -27.03 -9.92 11.81
N GLY A 575 -26.03 -9.48 11.03
CA GLY A 575 -26.15 -8.29 10.20
C GLY A 575 -26.81 -8.51 8.84
N GLU A 576 -26.85 -9.77 8.31
CA GLU A 576 -27.45 -10.09 7.03
C GLU A 576 -28.99 -10.26 7.19
N PRO A 577 -29.82 -9.34 6.61
CA PRO A 577 -31.24 -9.30 6.91
C PRO A 577 -32.00 -10.56 6.51
N ILE A 578 -31.63 -11.18 5.37
CA ILE A 578 -32.30 -12.38 4.86
C ILE A 578 -32.03 -13.56 5.77
N VAL A 579 -30.77 -13.78 6.16
CA VAL A 579 -30.36 -14.87 7.05
C VAL A 579 -31.00 -14.68 8.42
N LYS A 580 -30.92 -13.45 8.96
CA LYS A 580 -31.54 -13.11 10.25
C LYS A 580 -33.01 -13.44 10.27
N ARG A 581 -33.77 -12.95 9.29
CA ARG A 581 -35.21 -13.19 9.20
C ARG A 581 -35.52 -14.69 9.11
N LYS A 582 -34.79 -15.45 8.29
CA LYS A 582 -35.04 -16.88 8.15
C LYS A 582 -34.78 -17.65 9.45
N LEU A 583 -33.69 -17.32 10.13
CA LEU A 583 -33.39 -17.96 11.42
C LEU A 583 -34.35 -17.53 12.53
N GLN A 584 -34.82 -16.28 12.48
CA GLN A 584 -35.87 -15.81 13.38
C GLN A 584 -37.16 -16.57 13.17
N GLU A 585 -37.60 -16.78 11.93
CA GLU A 585 -38.77 -17.60 11.61
C GLU A 585 -38.61 -19.03 12.13
N MET A 586 -37.47 -19.68 11.90
CA MET A 586 -37.19 -21.03 12.43
C MET A 586 -37.15 -21.09 13.95
N TYR A 587 -36.62 -20.03 14.59
CA TYR A 587 -36.58 -19.95 16.06
C TYR A 587 -37.98 -19.80 16.62
N GLU A 588 -38.83 -18.93 16.05
CA GLU A 588 -40.23 -18.74 16.43
C GLU A 588 -41.08 -19.99 16.18
N GLU A 589 -40.80 -20.74 15.11
CA GLU A 589 -41.46 -22.03 14.86
C GLU A 589 -41.09 -23.08 15.94
N ARG A 590 -39.82 -23.11 16.35
CA ARG A 590 -39.36 -24.07 17.37
C ARG A 590 -39.75 -23.66 18.83
N PHE A 591 -39.72 -22.34 19.10
CA PHE A 591 -39.97 -21.76 20.43
C PHE A 591 -41.05 -20.68 20.38
N PRO A 592 -42.29 -21.03 20.06
CA PRO A 592 -43.35 -20.05 19.77
C PRO A 592 -43.78 -19.18 20.94
N PHE A 593 -43.19 -19.37 22.15
CA PHE A 593 -43.76 -18.76 23.36
C PHE A 593 -42.77 -18.19 24.38
N ASP A 594 -41.60 -17.76 23.92
CA ASP A 594 -40.52 -17.36 24.83
C ASP A 594 -40.76 -16.10 25.66
N ASN A 595 -41.70 -15.24 25.28
CA ASN A 595 -42.02 -14.00 26.02
C ASN A 595 -43.50 -13.59 25.88
N THR A 596 -44.41 -14.53 25.60
CA THR A 596 -45.82 -14.21 25.34
C THR A 596 -46.73 -14.60 26.48
N THR A 597 -47.70 -13.73 26.76
CA THR A 597 -48.79 -14.06 27.69
C THR A 597 -49.63 -15.21 27.13
N ASP A 598 -50.34 -15.94 27.97
CA ASP A 598 -51.19 -17.05 27.51
C ASP A 598 -52.28 -16.60 26.54
N GLU A 599 -52.72 -15.33 26.65
CA GLU A 599 -53.64 -14.73 25.68
C GLU A 599 -53.02 -14.53 24.30
N GLU A 600 -51.77 -14.15 24.24
CA GLU A 600 -51.02 -14.01 22.95
C GLU A 600 -50.72 -15.37 22.35
N LYS A 601 -50.42 -16.40 23.16
CA LYS A 601 -50.26 -17.79 22.73
C LYS A 601 -51.54 -18.31 22.06
N VAL A 602 -52.67 -18.09 22.72
CA VAL A 602 -53.98 -18.48 22.17
C VAL A 602 -54.29 -17.74 20.88
N LYS A 603 -53.97 -16.46 20.78
CA LYS A 603 -54.14 -15.65 19.56
C LYS A 603 -53.27 -16.16 18.41
N TYR A 604 -52.02 -16.51 18.70
CA TYR A 604 -51.10 -17.08 17.71
C TYR A 604 -51.63 -18.40 17.12
N TYR A 605 -52.01 -19.32 17.98
CA TYR A 605 -52.53 -20.60 17.54
C TYR A 605 -53.86 -20.47 16.78
N LYS A 606 -54.74 -19.55 17.14
CA LYS A 606 -55.94 -19.24 16.38
C LYS A 606 -55.61 -18.76 14.95
N ASN A 607 -54.67 -17.85 14.81
CA ASN A 607 -54.25 -17.34 13.50
C ASN A 607 -53.66 -18.49 12.67
N ARG A 608 -52.83 -19.34 13.26
CA ARG A 608 -52.20 -20.47 12.58
C ARG A 608 -53.22 -21.52 12.11
N VAL A 609 -54.21 -21.77 12.89
CA VAL A 609 -55.36 -22.66 12.52
C VAL A 609 -56.14 -22.03 11.34
N GLN A 610 -56.36 -20.73 11.37
CA GLN A 610 -57.01 -20.03 10.26
C GLN A 610 -56.22 -20.11 8.94
N GLU A 611 -54.89 -19.90 8.98
CA GLU A 611 -54.04 -20.06 7.80
C GLU A 611 -54.08 -21.48 7.23
N LEU A 612 -54.03 -22.48 8.11
CA LEU A 612 -54.15 -23.89 7.68
C LEU A 612 -55.52 -24.21 7.13
N GLN A 613 -56.59 -23.63 7.70
CA GLN A 613 -57.94 -23.75 7.16
C GLN A 613 -58.11 -23.12 5.79
N GLU A 614 -57.47 -21.97 5.54
CA GLU A 614 -57.44 -21.34 4.22
C GLU A 614 -56.66 -22.18 3.17
N LYS A 615 -55.52 -22.75 3.53
CA LYS A 615 -54.78 -23.68 2.66
C LYS A 615 -55.63 -24.92 2.31
N ILE A 616 -56.39 -25.47 3.27
CA ILE A 616 -57.31 -26.58 3.04
C ILE A 616 -58.46 -26.16 2.11
N ARG A 617 -59.04 -24.99 2.31
CA ARG A 617 -60.11 -24.43 1.47
C ARG A 617 -59.67 -24.23 0.00
N ASN A 618 -58.41 -23.80 -0.17
CA ASN A 618 -57.84 -23.53 -1.50
C ASN A 618 -57.35 -24.80 -2.25
N LYS A 619 -57.69 -25.98 -1.76
CA LYS A 619 -57.35 -27.28 -2.35
C LYS A 619 -55.86 -27.49 -2.67
N GLN A 620 -54.99 -26.86 -1.91
CA GLN A 620 -53.55 -27.19 -1.96
C GLN A 620 -53.38 -28.61 -1.38
N LYS A 621 -52.47 -29.39 -2.03
CA LYS A 621 -52.19 -30.77 -1.57
C LYS A 621 -51.81 -30.73 -0.08
N ILE A 622 -52.61 -31.39 0.73
CA ILE A 622 -52.34 -31.61 2.16
C ILE A 622 -51.38 -32.78 2.21
N ASP A 623 -50.19 -32.53 2.70
CA ASP A 623 -49.23 -33.59 3.00
C ASP A 623 -49.35 -33.99 4.48
N ASP A 624 -48.80 -35.16 4.82
CA ASP A 624 -48.81 -35.66 6.21
C ASP A 624 -48.19 -34.72 7.21
N SER A 625 -47.24 -33.86 6.75
CA SER A 625 -46.61 -32.85 7.58
C SER A 625 -47.57 -31.74 8.03
N THR A 626 -48.52 -31.36 7.19
CA THR A 626 -49.55 -30.37 7.47
C THR A 626 -50.59 -30.92 8.45
N LEU A 627 -50.94 -32.22 8.37
CA LEU A 627 -51.86 -32.91 9.28
C LEU A 627 -51.20 -33.05 10.69
N ASN A 628 -49.96 -33.48 10.74
CA ASN A 628 -49.21 -33.58 11.98
C ASN A 628 -49.03 -32.19 12.68
N SER A 629 -48.84 -31.13 11.91
CA SER A 629 -48.79 -29.76 12.42
C SER A 629 -50.10 -29.30 13.05
N LEU A 630 -51.26 -29.70 12.50
CA LEU A 630 -52.59 -29.42 13.04
C LEU A 630 -52.82 -30.15 14.32
N GLU A 631 -52.47 -31.44 14.41
CA GLU A 631 -52.61 -32.24 15.65
C GLU A 631 -51.74 -31.64 16.79
N ASP A 632 -50.49 -31.27 16.49
CA ASP A 632 -49.58 -30.64 17.46
C ASP A 632 -50.12 -29.29 17.97
N ILE A 633 -50.68 -28.46 17.11
CA ILE A 633 -51.30 -27.18 17.46
C ILE A 633 -52.55 -27.40 18.35
N LEU A 634 -53.38 -28.33 18.01
CA LEU A 634 -54.59 -28.66 18.78
C LEU A 634 -54.21 -29.18 20.18
N GLN A 635 -53.19 -30.01 20.26
CA GLN A 635 -52.72 -30.55 21.56
C GLN A 635 -52.16 -29.42 22.45
N LYS A 636 -51.36 -28.52 21.89
CA LYS A 636 -50.80 -27.35 22.60
C LYS A 636 -51.88 -26.37 23.06
N LEU A 637 -52.92 -26.14 22.25
CA LEU A 637 -54.08 -25.34 22.69
C LEU A 637 -54.85 -25.98 23.85
N LEU A 638 -55.02 -27.31 23.83
CA LEU A 638 -55.63 -28.06 24.90
C LEU A 638 -54.84 -27.95 26.22
N ASP A 639 -53.54 -28.02 26.16
CA ASP A 639 -52.64 -27.90 27.30
C ASP A 639 -52.68 -26.49 27.91
N ILE A 640 -52.71 -25.43 27.10
CA ILE A 640 -52.88 -24.05 27.59
C ILE A 640 -54.23 -23.87 28.29
N VAL A 641 -55.30 -24.38 27.69
CA VAL A 641 -56.66 -24.27 28.30
C VAL A 641 -56.75 -25.03 29.60
N LYS A 642 -56.05 -26.14 29.79
CA LYS A 642 -55.95 -26.87 31.05
C LYS A 642 -55.23 -26.07 32.11
N ASN A 643 -54.08 -25.46 31.75
CA ASN A 643 -53.25 -24.66 32.67
C ASN A 643 -53.93 -23.34 33.13
N VAL A 644 -54.83 -22.78 32.31
CA VAL A 644 -55.64 -21.60 32.68
C VAL A 644 -56.84 -21.95 33.59
N LYS A 645 -57.20 -23.24 33.67
CA LYS A 645 -58.29 -23.73 34.56
C LYS A 645 -57.85 -24.20 35.95
N GLU A 646 -56.52 -24.37 36.14
CA GLU A 646 -55.90 -24.54 37.45
C GLU A 646 -55.46 -23.15 37.97
#